data_d481c8acee7b5fcb19415adb266a46e2
#
_entry.id   d481c8acee7b5fcb19415adb266a46e2
#
_cell.length_a   1.000
_cell.length_b   1.000
_cell.length_c   1.000
_cell.angle_alpha   90.00
_cell.angle_beta   90.00
_cell.angle_gamma   90.00
#
_symmetry.space_group_name_H-M   'P 1'
#
loop_
_entity.id
_entity.type
_entity.pdbx_description
1 polymer ?
#
loop_
_entity_poly.entity_id
_entity_poly.type
_entity_poly.pdbx_seq_one_letter_code
_entity_poly.pdbx_strand_id
1 'polypeptide(L)'
;MSTLRFKALETLPFKDFRRDNSVEVPAKLSELFCQNVFSEETMREYLTKEAFQSILDAMKKGSKIQRHIADQVAVAMKDWAMSKGVTHYTHWFQPLTGSTAEKHDSFFTPIEGGRAIERFSGNLLIQQEPDASSFPNGGIRNTFEARGYTAWDPTSPAFIMGTTLCIPSIFISYTGETLDYKAPLLRALNAVDEAATNVMQYFDKNVTKVTPTLGWEQEYFLVDSALYQSRPDLVLTGKTLLGHSPAKGQQLDDHYFGSIPTRVMNFMKELEIECMKLGIPVTTRHNEVAPNQFELAPMFEEVNVAVDHNSLLMDVMARIAHRHHFHILFHEKPFAGVNGSGKHNNWSLATDTGENLLSPGKNPKKNLQFLTFFVNTIKAVHEYADLLRASISSASNDHRLGANEAPPAIISVFIGSQLFRVLEELEKVTEGKLSPDEKTDLKLNVVGKIPEILLDNTDRNRTSPFAFTGNKFEIRAVGSSANCAESMTVMNTIAAKQLGDFKKEVDALIETGLKKDEAIFNVLREYIKQCKNIMFEGDGYSDDWAKEAKKRGLNNLKTTPEALKQEMDKKFVDLYEEMGIFTHREVEARNEIKLEKYSTVIDIEARVLSDIARNHIIPSALNYQNRLIENVKGLKEIFGDKEFKTLAKEQMSLITNISENISKIKLGVEDLMKARETAKAVSDSQKQAENYCNKVKPLFDGIRDASDDLEMMVDDELWPMTKYREMLFTK
;
A
#
# COMPACT_ATOMS: atom_id res chain seq x y z
N MET A 1 -3.12 35.22 -23.49
CA MET A 1 -2.82 34.93 -22.07
C MET A 1 -2.13 33.57 -22.03
N SER A 2 -0.99 33.44 -21.34
CA SER A 2 -0.33 32.15 -21.21
C SER A 2 -1.21 31.15 -20.47
N THR A 3 -1.22 29.90 -20.92
CA THR A 3 -1.96 28.82 -20.24
C THR A 3 -1.39 28.57 -18.83
N LEU A 4 -2.13 27.89 -17.95
CA LEU A 4 -1.63 27.48 -16.62
C LEU A 4 -0.34 26.68 -16.75
N ARG A 5 -0.22 25.84 -17.78
CA ARG A 5 1.00 25.10 -18.11
C ARG A 5 2.23 26.01 -18.25
N PHE A 6 2.18 27.05 -19.08
CA PHE A 6 3.31 27.94 -19.27
C PHE A 6 3.64 28.73 -18.01
N LYS A 7 2.64 29.18 -17.27
CA LYS A 7 2.87 29.81 -15.96
C LYS A 7 3.57 28.88 -14.99
N ALA A 8 3.21 27.61 -14.96
CA ALA A 8 3.88 26.61 -14.12
C ALA A 8 5.34 26.41 -14.57
N LEU A 9 5.59 26.25 -15.87
CA LEU A 9 6.93 26.10 -16.44
C LEU A 9 7.82 27.33 -16.18
N GLU A 10 7.29 28.55 -16.31
CA GLU A 10 7.97 29.78 -16.02
C GLU A 10 8.40 29.91 -14.56
N THR A 11 7.69 29.29 -13.62
CA THR A 11 8.06 29.33 -12.19
C THR A 11 9.23 28.43 -11.83
N LEU A 12 9.53 27.38 -12.62
CA LEU A 12 10.57 26.41 -12.33
C LEU A 12 11.98 27.01 -12.26
N PRO A 13 12.43 27.92 -13.20
CA PRO A 13 13.75 28.50 -13.14
C PRO A 13 13.95 29.50 -11.98
N PHE A 14 12.87 30.10 -11.48
CA PHE A 14 12.91 31.09 -10.40
C PHE A 14 12.82 30.49 -9.00
N LYS A 15 12.50 29.21 -8.89
CA LYS A 15 12.65 28.49 -7.64
C LYS A 15 14.14 28.42 -7.36
N ASP A 16 14.59 29.12 -6.35
CA ASP A 16 16.02 29.20 -6.00
C ASP A 16 16.47 27.85 -5.42
N PHE A 17 16.73 26.90 -6.31
CA PHE A 17 17.30 25.60 -5.98
C PHE A 17 18.73 25.70 -5.44
N ARG A 18 19.35 26.92 -5.54
CA ARG A 18 20.71 27.22 -5.08
C ARG A 18 20.76 27.59 -3.61
N ARG A 19 19.65 27.96 -2.99
CA ARG A 19 19.63 27.93 -1.53
C ARG A 19 19.75 26.46 -1.16
N ASP A 20 20.97 26.16 -0.86
CA ASP A 20 21.39 24.96 -0.17
C ASP A 20 20.66 24.98 1.18
N ASN A 21 19.37 24.62 1.15
CA ASN A 21 18.66 24.16 2.32
C ASN A 21 19.27 22.78 2.60
N SER A 22 20.60 22.77 2.83
CA SER A 22 21.29 21.61 3.32
C SER A 22 20.65 21.31 4.65
N VAL A 23 19.76 20.31 4.64
CA VAL A 23 19.22 19.75 5.85
C VAL A 23 20.42 19.28 6.64
N GLU A 24 20.71 19.96 7.77
CA GLU A 24 21.78 19.56 8.66
C GLU A 24 21.45 18.19 9.21
N VAL A 25 22.18 17.20 8.73
CA VAL A 25 22.08 15.84 9.22
C VAL A 25 23.03 15.74 10.41
N PRO A 26 22.55 15.36 11.61
CA PRO A 26 23.42 15.15 12.75
C PRO A 26 24.45 14.05 12.45
N ALA A 27 25.59 14.09 13.10
CA ALA A 27 26.65 13.11 12.92
C ALA A 27 26.22 11.66 13.25
N LYS A 28 25.20 11.51 14.09
CA LYS A 28 24.62 10.21 14.46
C LYS A 28 23.09 10.30 14.42
N LEU A 29 22.48 9.61 13.49
CA LEU A 29 21.01 9.50 13.39
C LEU A 29 20.40 8.80 14.59
N SER A 30 21.13 7.89 15.25
CA SER A 30 20.68 7.19 16.45
C SER A 30 20.38 8.13 17.63
N GLU A 31 20.96 9.33 17.66
CA GLU A 31 20.65 10.34 18.68
C GLU A 31 19.28 11.00 18.50
N LEU A 32 18.70 10.90 17.28
CA LEU A 32 17.37 11.41 16.97
C LEU A 32 16.25 10.38 17.22
N PHE A 33 16.63 9.09 17.28
CA PHE A 33 15.64 8.02 17.28
C PHE A 33 14.72 8.09 18.50
N CYS A 34 13.41 8.07 18.25
CA CYS A 34 12.34 8.17 19.26
C CYS A 34 12.31 9.47 20.09
N GLN A 35 12.96 10.55 19.65
CA GLN A 35 12.92 11.82 20.40
C GLN A 35 11.50 12.34 20.64
N ASN A 36 10.57 12.09 19.70
CA ASN A 36 9.18 12.53 19.75
C ASN A 36 8.22 11.37 20.03
N VAL A 37 8.70 10.30 20.67
CA VAL A 37 7.92 9.11 21.00
C VAL A 37 7.92 8.92 22.52
N PHE A 38 6.76 8.59 23.08
CA PHE A 38 6.64 8.15 24.47
C PHE A 38 7.11 6.70 24.56
N SER A 39 8.43 6.50 24.34
CA SER A 39 9.12 5.22 24.27
C SER A 39 9.26 4.55 25.63
N GLU A 40 9.72 3.29 25.68
CA GLU A 40 10.01 2.62 26.97
C GLU A 40 11.02 3.41 27.82
N GLU A 41 12.01 4.06 27.20
CA GLU A 41 12.99 4.90 27.89
C GLU A 41 12.30 6.12 28.53
N THR A 42 11.48 6.83 27.76
CA THR A 42 10.67 7.95 28.24
C THR A 42 9.68 7.51 29.32
N MET A 43 9.03 6.37 29.14
CA MET A 43 8.14 5.81 30.16
C MET A 43 8.84 5.53 31.50
N ARG A 44 10.08 5.05 31.47
CA ARG A 44 10.88 4.82 32.70
C ARG A 44 11.20 6.11 33.43
N GLU A 45 11.35 7.21 32.73
CA GLU A 45 11.66 8.52 33.31
C GLU A 45 10.40 9.16 33.95
N TYR A 46 9.26 9.07 33.29
CA TYR A 46 8.05 9.80 33.66
C TYR A 46 7.03 8.99 34.47
N LEU A 47 7.06 7.65 34.39
CA LEU A 47 6.10 6.78 35.07
C LEU A 47 6.61 6.26 36.42
N THR A 48 5.68 5.98 37.31
CA THR A 48 5.99 5.15 38.50
C THR A 48 6.36 3.73 38.07
N LYS A 49 7.10 2.98 38.88
CA LYS A 49 7.45 1.58 38.58
C LYS A 49 6.22 0.71 38.34
N GLU A 50 5.15 0.92 39.08
CA GLU A 50 3.89 0.19 38.95
C GLU A 50 3.22 0.49 37.61
N ALA A 51 3.07 1.76 37.25
CA ALA A 51 2.46 2.16 35.98
C ALA A 51 3.29 1.68 34.78
N PHE A 52 4.61 1.80 34.85
CA PHE A 52 5.52 1.31 33.81
C PHE A 52 5.37 -0.21 33.60
N GLN A 53 5.38 -1.00 34.71
CA GLN A 53 5.22 -2.45 34.62
C GLN A 53 3.84 -2.84 34.06
N SER A 54 2.77 -2.14 34.47
CA SER A 54 1.43 -2.37 33.95
C SER A 54 1.31 -2.14 32.44
N ILE A 55 1.95 -1.08 31.93
CA ILE A 55 2.01 -0.82 30.49
C ILE A 55 2.80 -1.90 29.75
N LEU A 56 3.98 -2.29 30.28
CA LEU A 56 4.76 -3.37 29.69
C LEU A 56 3.99 -4.71 29.66
N ASP A 57 3.25 -5.02 30.70
CA ASP A 57 2.41 -6.22 30.74
C ASP A 57 1.25 -6.14 29.74
N ALA A 58 0.68 -4.96 29.54
CA ALA A 58 -0.33 -4.75 28.50
C ALA A 58 0.26 -4.94 27.09
N MET A 59 1.43 -4.35 26.82
CA MET A 59 2.13 -4.48 25.53
C MET A 59 2.58 -5.91 25.23
N LYS A 60 3.13 -6.61 26.23
CA LYS A 60 3.74 -7.93 26.04
C LYS A 60 2.79 -9.10 26.22
N LYS A 61 1.80 -8.97 27.12
CA LYS A 61 0.92 -10.07 27.55
C LYS A 61 -0.57 -9.80 27.28
N GLY A 62 -0.92 -8.62 26.73
CA GLY A 62 -2.32 -8.23 26.53
C GLY A 62 -3.11 -7.98 27.83
N SER A 63 -2.45 -7.71 28.95
CA SER A 63 -3.09 -7.45 30.23
C SER A 63 -3.89 -6.16 30.22
N LYS A 64 -5.06 -6.15 30.88
CA LYS A 64 -5.89 -4.93 30.98
C LYS A 64 -5.24 -3.90 31.92
N ILE A 65 -5.19 -2.65 31.45
CA ILE A 65 -4.74 -1.51 32.27
C ILE A 65 -5.87 -1.08 33.19
N GLN A 66 -5.57 -0.95 34.47
CA GLN A 66 -6.52 -0.45 35.47
C GLN A 66 -6.69 1.06 35.37
N ARG A 67 -7.87 1.59 35.70
CA ARG A 67 -8.21 3.01 35.52
C ARG A 67 -7.26 3.96 36.25
N HIS A 68 -6.87 3.64 37.50
CA HIS A 68 -5.92 4.47 38.26
C HIS A 68 -4.51 4.50 37.66
N ILE A 69 -4.12 3.44 36.96
CA ILE A 69 -2.88 3.40 36.17
C ILE A 69 -3.00 4.32 34.94
N ALA A 70 -4.14 4.29 34.24
CA ALA A 70 -4.38 5.17 33.12
C ALA A 70 -4.32 6.66 33.51
N ASP A 71 -4.78 7.05 34.70
CA ASP A 71 -4.64 8.41 35.20
C ASP A 71 -3.17 8.80 35.41
N GLN A 72 -2.33 7.90 35.95
CA GLN A 72 -0.89 8.15 36.11
C GLN A 72 -0.21 8.27 34.72
N VAL A 73 -0.56 7.42 33.79
CA VAL A 73 -0.01 7.45 32.41
C VAL A 73 -0.42 8.74 31.70
N ALA A 74 -1.68 9.16 31.81
CA ALA A 74 -2.16 10.40 31.20
C ALA A 74 -1.39 11.63 31.69
N VAL A 75 -1.21 11.75 33.01
CA VAL A 75 -0.43 12.84 33.59
C VAL A 75 1.01 12.83 33.09
N ALA A 76 1.67 11.69 33.11
CA ALA A 76 3.04 11.53 32.61
C ALA A 76 3.20 11.88 31.12
N MET A 77 2.29 11.39 30.27
CA MET A 77 2.26 11.74 28.85
C MET A 77 2.09 13.23 28.62
N LYS A 78 1.17 13.87 29.37
CA LYS A 78 0.95 15.31 29.28
C LYS A 78 2.20 16.09 29.70
N ASP A 79 2.80 15.74 30.84
CA ASP A 79 3.96 16.46 31.37
C ASP A 79 5.17 16.31 30.44
N TRP A 80 5.40 15.12 29.89
CA TRP A 80 6.39 14.89 28.86
C TRP A 80 6.10 15.70 27.59
N ALA A 81 4.88 15.66 27.06
CA ALA A 81 4.51 16.39 25.86
C ALA A 81 4.63 17.91 26.06
N MET A 82 4.19 18.44 27.19
CA MET A 82 4.32 19.87 27.53
C MET A 82 5.77 20.30 27.68
N SER A 83 6.68 19.45 28.17
CA SER A 83 8.11 19.75 28.21
C SER A 83 8.72 19.98 26.82
N LYS A 84 8.05 19.49 25.76
CA LYS A 84 8.39 19.68 24.35
C LYS A 84 7.54 20.75 23.63
N GLY A 85 6.75 21.53 24.37
CA GLY A 85 5.94 22.63 23.83
C GLY A 85 4.60 22.20 23.23
N VAL A 86 4.13 21.01 23.54
CA VAL A 86 2.82 20.49 23.09
C VAL A 86 1.70 21.16 23.88
N THR A 87 0.61 21.52 23.20
CA THR A 87 -0.55 22.22 23.79
C THR A 87 -1.87 21.47 23.60
N HIS A 88 -1.90 20.52 22.67
CA HIS A 88 -3.08 19.75 22.29
C HIS A 88 -2.78 18.24 22.31
N TYR A 89 -3.84 17.45 22.35
CA TYR A 89 -3.78 16.00 22.16
C TYR A 89 -4.86 15.55 21.19
N THR A 90 -4.68 14.39 20.60
CA THR A 90 -5.66 13.73 19.73
C THR A 90 -5.58 12.22 19.86
N HIS A 91 -6.72 11.54 19.78
CA HIS A 91 -6.74 10.13 19.42
C HIS A 91 -6.46 10.02 17.92
N TRP A 92 -5.32 9.43 17.60
CA TRP A 92 -4.88 9.20 16.22
C TRP A 92 -5.29 7.80 15.80
N PHE A 93 -6.07 7.68 14.71
CA PHE A 93 -6.61 6.40 14.27
C PHE A 93 -6.68 6.30 12.76
N GLN A 94 -6.95 5.09 12.23
CA GLN A 94 -6.93 4.76 10.81
C GLN A 94 -8.33 4.35 10.33
N PRO A 95 -9.20 5.31 9.96
CA PRO A 95 -10.57 5.03 9.51
C PRO A 95 -10.59 4.34 8.14
N LEU A 96 -11.74 3.74 7.76
CA LEU A 96 -11.92 3.06 6.48
C LEU A 96 -11.84 3.98 5.23
N THR A 97 -11.57 5.26 5.41
CA THR A 97 -11.26 6.20 4.33
C THR A 97 -9.88 5.97 3.70
N GLY A 98 -8.97 5.28 4.40
CA GLY A 98 -7.61 4.99 3.94
C GLY A 98 -6.56 6.03 4.32
N SER A 99 -6.93 7.10 5.04
CA SER A 99 -6.01 8.07 5.66
C SER A 99 -6.12 8.04 7.18
N THR A 100 -5.21 8.76 7.86
CA THR A 100 -5.28 8.94 9.32
C THR A 100 -6.33 9.99 9.67
N ALA A 101 -6.91 9.88 10.86
CA ALA A 101 -7.91 10.81 11.38
C ALA A 101 -7.51 11.34 12.75
N GLU A 102 -7.79 12.61 12.97
CA GLU A 102 -7.41 13.38 14.15
C GLU A 102 -8.52 14.37 14.52
N LYS A 103 -8.71 14.58 15.82
CA LYS A 103 -9.52 15.68 16.38
C LYS A 103 -8.77 16.26 17.56
N HIS A 104 -8.18 17.44 17.37
CA HIS A 104 -7.29 18.05 18.35
C HIS A 104 -8.09 18.74 19.46
N ASP A 105 -7.92 18.27 20.69
CA ASP A 105 -8.44 18.90 21.89
C ASP A 105 -7.30 19.53 22.71
N SER A 106 -7.53 20.71 23.29
CA SER A 106 -6.52 21.39 24.10
C SER A 106 -6.42 20.77 25.49
N PHE A 107 -5.23 20.76 26.08
CA PHE A 107 -5.07 20.51 27.52
C PHE A 107 -5.67 21.63 28.38
N PHE A 108 -5.86 22.80 27.80
CA PHE A 108 -6.35 23.98 28.48
C PHE A 108 -7.75 23.76 29.06
N THR A 109 -7.90 24.00 30.38
CA THR A 109 -9.17 23.90 31.09
C THR A 109 -9.38 25.15 31.94
N PRO A 110 -10.40 25.99 31.67
CA PRO A 110 -10.74 27.13 32.50
C PRO A 110 -11.18 26.68 33.90
N ILE A 111 -10.78 27.43 34.92
CA ILE A 111 -11.22 27.25 36.31
C ILE A 111 -11.74 28.56 36.88
N GLU A 112 -12.38 28.49 38.04
CA GLU A 112 -12.93 29.66 38.69
C GLU A 112 -11.88 30.78 38.92
N GLY A 113 -12.35 32.02 38.90
CA GLY A 113 -11.51 33.20 39.12
C GLY A 113 -10.68 33.66 37.92
N GLY A 114 -11.07 33.27 36.68
CA GLY A 114 -10.39 33.68 35.45
C GLY A 114 -9.02 33.04 35.26
N ARG A 115 -8.76 31.94 35.92
CA ARG A 115 -7.54 31.12 35.79
C ARG A 115 -7.78 29.94 34.88
N ALA A 116 -6.72 29.27 34.49
CA ALA A 116 -6.76 28.03 33.72
C ALA A 116 -5.68 27.06 34.22
N ILE A 117 -5.88 25.79 33.92
CA ILE A 117 -4.91 24.71 34.15
C ILE A 117 -4.82 23.83 32.90
N GLU A 118 -3.73 23.14 32.76
CA GLU A 118 -3.55 22.08 31.77
C GLU A 118 -3.95 20.74 32.39
N ARG A 119 -5.01 20.13 31.82
CA ARG A 119 -5.58 18.88 32.33
C ARG A 119 -5.62 17.82 31.24
N PHE A 120 -5.17 16.61 31.57
CA PHE A 120 -5.37 15.40 30.79
C PHE A 120 -5.56 14.22 31.75
N SER A 121 -6.70 13.57 31.70
CA SER A 121 -7.09 12.49 32.64
C SER A 121 -7.03 11.13 31.95
N GLY A 122 -6.97 10.06 32.74
CA GLY A 122 -7.03 8.70 32.25
C GLY A 122 -8.31 8.40 31.44
N ASN A 123 -9.43 9.08 31.74
CA ASN A 123 -10.64 8.94 30.92
C ASN A 123 -10.43 9.48 29.50
N LEU A 124 -9.78 10.64 29.37
CA LEU A 124 -9.46 11.26 28.09
C LEU A 124 -8.38 10.49 27.32
N LEU A 125 -7.50 9.77 28.04
CA LEU A 125 -6.53 8.87 27.44
C LEU A 125 -7.19 7.57 26.94
N ILE A 126 -8.08 6.96 27.75
CA ILE A 126 -8.68 5.67 27.42
C ILE A 126 -9.61 5.78 26.23
N GLN A 127 -10.48 6.83 26.18
CA GLN A 127 -11.49 6.95 25.12
C GLN A 127 -11.90 8.39 24.85
N GLN A 128 -12.36 8.61 23.62
CA GLN A 128 -13.11 9.81 23.22
C GLN A 128 -14.36 9.42 22.44
N GLU A 129 -15.34 10.34 22.37
CA GLU A 129 -16.56 10.21 21.55
C GLU A 129 -16.49 11.20 20.37
N PRO A 130 -15.79 10.93 19.28
CA PRO A 130 -15.85 11.79 18.10
C PRO A 130 -17.19 11.64 17.40
N ASP A 131 -17.60 12.70 16.69
CA ASP A 131 -18.69 12.60 15.72
C ASP A 131 -18.25 11.71 14.54
N ALA A 132 -18.94 10.60 14.35
CA ALA A 132 -18.65 9.61 13.35
C ALA A 132 -19.57 9.68 12.12
N SER A 133 -20.41 10.72 12.00
CA SER A 133 -21.40 10.82 10.93
C SER A 133 -20.79 10.90 9.54
N SER A 134 -19.58 11.46 9.41
CA SER A 134 -18.86 11.58 8.15
C SER A 134 -18.06 10.35 7.73
N PHE A 135 -17.88 9.37 8.64
CA PHE A 135 -17.13 8.16 8.32
C PHE A 135 -18.03 7.10 7.66
N PRO A 136 -17.53 6.40 6.62
CA PRO A 136 -18.27 5.31 6.00
C PRO A 136 -18.49 4.17 7.00
N ASN A 137 -19.68 3.57 6.98
CA ASN A 137 -20.07 2.54 7.94
C ASN A 137 -20.81 1.33 7.30
N GLY A 138 -21.02 1.31 5.97
CA GLY A 138 -21.65 0.19 5.27
C GLY A 138 -23.00 -0.23 5.84
N GLY A 139 -23.81 0.73 6.29
CA GLY A 139 -25.13 0.46 6.86
C GLY A 139 -25.12 -0.05 8.31
N ILE A 140 -23.97 -0.10 8.98
CA ILE A 140 -23.88 -0.48 10.42
C ILE A 140 -24.71 0.46 11.28
N ARG A 141 -24.75 1.76 10.93
CA ARG A 141 -25.53 2.76 11.64
C ARG A 141 -26.21 3.74 10.68
N ASN A 142 -27.23 4.41 11.17
CA ASN A 142 -27.85 5.51 10.43
C ASN A 142 -27.04 6.82 10.60
N THR A 143 -27.14 7.74 9.65
CA THR A 143 -26.38 9.00 9.65
C THR A 143 -26.69 9.88 10.88
N PHE A 144 -27.90 9.80 11.43
CA PHE A 144 -28.26 10.55 12.64
C PHE A 144 -27.69 9.94 13.94
N GLU A 145 -27.22 8.71 13.92
CA GLU A 145 -26.53 8.06 15.03
C GLU A 145 -25.03 8.37 14.94
N ALA A 146 -24.68 9.62 15.20
CA ALA A 146 -23.31 10.13 15.00
C ALA A 146 -22.28 9.60 16.00
N ARG A 147 -22.67 8.76 16.97
CA ARG A 147 -21.77 8.26 18.02
C ARG A 147 -20.83 7.17 17.53
N GLY A 148 -19.56 7.34 17.87
CA GLY A 148 -18.52 6.34 17.82
C GLY A 148 -17.55 6.56 18.97
N TYR A 149 -16.69 5.58 19.21
CA TYR A 149 -15.65 5.68 20.23
C TYR A 149 -14.28 5.44 19.62
N THR A 150 -13.33 6.30 19.96
CA THR A 150 -11.91 5.94 19.86
C THR A 150 -11.47 5.35 21.18
N ALA A 151 -10.62 4.33 21.15
CA ALA A 151 -10.06 3.73 22.36
C ALA A 151 -8.55 3.56 22.19
N TRP A 152 -7.81 4.01 23.21
CA TRP A 152 -6.36 3.93 23.25
C TRP A 152 -5.85 2.50 23.04
N ASP A 153 -4.88 2.35 22.15
CA ASP A 153 -4.10 1.15 21.99
C ASP A 153 -2.76 1.29 22.74
N PRO A 154 -2.58 0.64 23.88
CA PRO A 154 -1.33 0.74 24.63
C PRO A 154 -0.17 -0.03 24.00
N THR A 155 -0.42 -0.86 22.98
CA THR A 155 0.60 -1.64 22.29
C THR A 155 1.34 -0.85 21.21
N SER A 156 0.86 0.36 20.92
CA SER A 156 1.51 1.32 20.03
C SER A 156 1.89 2.59 20.78
N PRO A 157 3.14 3.07 20.71
CA PRO A 157 3.58 4.20 21.50
C PRO A 157 2.95 5.52 21.03
N ALA A 158 2.56 6.39 21.98
CA ALA A 158 2.14 7.74 21.67
C ALA A 158 3.32 8.59 21.15
N PHE A 159 3.04 9.53 20.27
CA PHE A 159 4.06 10.36 19.63
C PHE A 159 3.64 11.84 19.53
N ILE A 160 4.61 12.71 19.28
CA ILE A 160 4.37 14.15 19.11
C ILE A 160 4.51 14.52 17.64
N MET A 161 3.49 15.18 17.10
CA MET A 161 3.50 15.79 15.78
C MET A 161 3.20 17.29 15.86
N GLY A 162 4.21 18.11 15.59
CA GLY A 162 4.10 19.57 15.80
C GLY A 162 3.84 19.91 17.25
N THR A 163 2.69 20.52 17.56
CA THR A 163 2.27 20.90 18.91
C THR A 163 1.19 19.98 19.51
N THR A 164 1.07 18.76 18.96
CA THR A 164 0.02 17.82 19.34
C THR A 164 0.60 16.47 19.79
N LEU A 165 0.12 15.97 20.93
CA LEU A 165 0.30 14.60 21.39
C LEU A 165 -0.69 13.69 20.65
N CYS A 166 -0.19 12.77 19.84
CA CYS A 166 -0.98 11.78 19.10
C CYS A 166 -1.00 10.46 19.86
N ILE A 167 -2.20 9.94 20.12
CA ILE A 167 -2.44 8.72 20.88
C ILE A 167 -2.99 7.67 19.93
N PRO A 168 -2.21 6.64 19.55
CA PRO A 168 -2.70 5.56 18.69
C PRO A 168 -3.93 4.90 19.30
N SER A 169 -4.99 4.79 18.50
CA SER A 169 -6.31 4.36 18.96
C SER A 169 -7.01 3.50 17.91
N ILE A 170 -7.93 2.66 18.36
CA ILE A 170 -8.94 2.01 17.51
C ILE A 170 -10.17 2.90 17.41
N PHE A 171 -11.00 2.67 16.40
CA PHE A 171 -12.27 3.34 16.21
C PHE A 171 -13.41 2.34 16.02
N ILE A 172 -14.42 2.43 16.87
CA ILE A 172 -15.59 1.53 16.89
C ILE A 172 -16.89 2.32 16.84
N SER A 173 -17.96 1.67 16.33
CA SER A 173 -19.32 2.20 16.40
C SER A 173 -19.84 2.23 17.84
N TYR A 174 -20.95 2.91 18.06
CA TYR A 174 -21.66 2.89 19.36
C TYR A 174 -22.07 1.47 19.80
N THR A 175 -22.35 0.59 18.86
CA THR A 175 -22.74 -0.79 19.11
C THR A 175 -21.57 -1.79 19.15
N GLY A 176 -20.34 -1.31 18.94
CA GLY A 176 -19.09 -2.06 19.12
C GLY A 176 -18.48 -2.66 17.87
N GLU A 177 -19.08 -2.45 16.68
CA GLU A 177 -18.48 -2.88 15.41
C GLU A 177 -17.27 -2.00 15.05
N THR A 178 -16.26 -2.61 14.46
CA THR A 178 -15.02 -1.92 14.06
C THR A 178 -15.23 -1.08 12.80
N LEU A 179 -14.83 0.20 12.87
CA LEU A 179 -14.93 1.17 11.76
C LEU A 179 -13.55 1.66 11.31
N ASP A 180 -12.49 0.92 11.67
CA ASP A 180 -11.10 1.24 11.37
C ASP A 180 -10.34 0.00 10.83
N TYR A 181 -9.08 0.21 10.46
CA TYR A 181 -8.19 -0.88 10.02
C TYR A 181 -7.47 -1.56 11.20
N LYS A 182 -7.28 -0.86 12.33
CA LYS A 182 -6.42 -1.32 13.42
C LYS A 182 -7.07 -2.38 14.30
N ALA A 183 -8.33 -2.23 14.67
CA ALA A 183 -8.99 -3.17 15.57
C ALA A 183 -9.06 -4.61 15.01
N PRO A 184 -9.41 -4.85 13.73
CA PRO A 184 -9.33 -6.18 13.14
C PRO A 184 -7.90 -6.72 13.05
N LEU A 185 -6.93 -5.85 12.77
CA LEU A 185 -5.52 -6.23 12.76
C LEU A 185 -5.08 -6.77 14.12
N LEU A 186 -5.39 -6.07 15.21
CA LEU A 186 -5.06 -6.51 16.57
C LEU A 186 -5.71 -7.87 16.92
N ARG A 187 -6.96 -8.11 16.47
CA ARG A 187 -7.62 -9.41 16.63
C ARG A 187 -6.85 -10.50 15.86
N ALA A 188 -6.44 -10.25 14.62
CA ALA A 188 -5.69 -11.20 13.80
C ALA A 188 -4.28 -11.47 14.35
N LEU A 189 -3.61 -10.46 14.94
CA LEU A 189 -2.32 -10.61 15.59
C LEU A 189 -2.43 -11.51 16.84
N ASN A 190 -3.46 -11.34 17.64
CA ASN A 190 -3.71 -12.22 18.80
C ASN A 190 -3.98 -13.66 18.35
N ALA A 191 -4.78 -13.87 17.30
CA ALA A 191 -5.09 -15.18 16.80
C ALA A 191 -3.85 -15.92 16.27
N VAL A 192 -2.98 -15.24 15.53
CA VAL A 192 -1.75 -15.86 15.00
C VAL A 192 -0.70 -16.10 16.08
N ASP A 193 -0.59 -15.21 17.08
CA ASP A 193 0.27 -15.42 18.25
C ASP A 193 -0.13 -16.71 18.97
N GLU A 194 -1.40 -16.87 19.32
CA GLU A 194 -1.90 -18.07 19.99
C GLU A 194 -1.65 -19.35 19.18
N ALA A 195 -2.01 -19.36 17.91
CA ALA A 195 -1.86 -20.52 17.05
C ALA A 195 -0.39 -20.88 16.82
N ALA A 196 0.46 -19.89 16.53
CA ALA A 196 1.87 -20.11 16.28
C ALA A 196 2.65 -20.51 17.54
N THR A 197 2.34 -19.92 18.69
CA THR A 197 2.93 -20.30 19.98
C THR A 197 2.58 -21.76 20.33
N ASN A 198 1.32 -22.16 20.15
CA ASN A 198 0.89 -23.53 20.38
C ASN A 198 1.61 -24.56 19.49
N VAL A 199 1.88 -24.22 18.23
CA VAL A 199 2.68 -25.05 17.31
C VAL A 199 4.15 -25.04 17.71
N MET A 200 4.69 -23.85 18.04
CA MET A 200 6.11 -23.69 18.41
C MET A 200 6.48 -24.50 19.65
N GLN A 201 5.58 -24.71 20.58
CA GLN A 201 5.78 -25.53 21.76
C GLN A 201 6.03 -27.02 21.48
N TYR A 202 5.86 -27.49 20.26
CA TYR A 202 6.40 -28.78 19.82
C TYR A 202 7.94 -28.81 19.78
N PHE A 203 8.55 -27.66 19.54
CA PHE A 203 9.99 -27.50 19.30
C PHE A 203 10.71 -26.88 20.51
N ASP A 204 10.18 -25.79 21.05
CA ASP A 204 10.70 -25.14 22.27
C ASP A 204 9.55 -24.73 23.20
N LYS A 205 9.54 -25.34 24.39
CA LYS A 205 8.55 -25.04 25.44
C LYS A 205 8.78 -23.72 26.17
N ASN A 206 9.95 -23.09 25.99
CA ASN A 206 10.23 -21.80 26.60
C ASN A 206 9.61 -20.64 25.82
N VAL A 207 9.22 -20.83 24.57
CA VAL A 207 8.51 -19.83 23.78
C VAL A 207 7.12 -19.62 24.33
N THR A 208 6.83 -18.39 24.71
CA THR A 208 5.56 -17.97 25.29
C THR A 208 4.78 -17.01 24.38
N LYS A 209 5.45 -16.48 23.36
CA LYS A 209 4.84 -15.56 22.39
C LYS A 209 5.50 -15.70 21.01
N VAL A 210 4.69 -15.67 19.97
CA VAL A 210 5.14 -15.53 18.59
C VAL A 210 4.57 -14.24 17.99
N THR A 211 5.45 -13.35 17.60
CA THR A 211 5.11 -12.03 17.08
C THR A 211 5.26 -12.01 15.56
N PRO A 212 4.21 -11.74 14.79
CA PRO A 212 4.36 -11.45 13.37
C PRO A 212 5.06 -10.12 13.15
N THR A 213 5.93 -10.08 12.15
CA THR A 213 6.73 -8.91 11.78
C THR A 213 6.43 -8.45 10.37
N LEU A 214 6.58 -7.15 10.14
CA LEU A 214 6.37 -6.49 8.86
C LEU A 214 7.49 -5.50 8.55
N GLY A 215 8.09 -5.65 7.38
CA GLY A 215 8.91 -4.61 6.75
C GLY A 215 8.21 -4.19 5.45
N TRP A 216 7.69 -2.99 5.40
CA TRP A 216 7.06 -2.47 4.20
C TRP A 216 8.09 -1.74 3.32
N GLU A 217 7.86 -1.74 2.00
CA GLU A 217 8.65 -0.99 1.02
C GLU A 217 7.70 0.00 0.33
N GLN A 218 7.87 1.30 0.59
CA GLN A 218 6.98 2.35 0.09
C GLN A 218 7.55 2.95 -1.19
N GLU A 219 6.96 2.60 -2.33
CA GLU A 219 7.22 3.27 -3.59
C GLU A 219 6.30 4.49 -3.77
N TYR A 220 6.79 5.51 -4.47
CA TYR A 220 6.06 6.75 -4.71
C TYR A 220 6.64 7.54 -5.89
N PHE A 221 5.83 8.46 -6.46
CA PHE A 221 6.31 9.45 -7.42
C PHE A 221 6.38 10.84 -6.78
N LEU A 222 7.33 11.65 -7.23
CA LEU A 222 7.41 13.07 -6.92
C LEU A 222 7.18 13.89 -8.18
N VAL A 223 6.33 14.91 -8.09
CA VAL A 223 6.07 15.87 -9.15
C VAL A 223 6.28 17.29 -8.59
N ASP A 224 6.86 18.19 -9.37
CA ASP A 224 6.94 19.59 -8.95
C ASP A 224 5.54 20.15 -8.67
N SER A 225 5.38 20.86 -7.55
CA SER A 225 4.09 21.37 -7.10
C SER A 225 3.39 22.27 -8.10
N ALA A 226 4.16 23.09 -8.87
CA ALA A 226 3.55 23.94 -9.88
C ALA A 226 3.01 23.14 -11.07
N LEU A 227 3.75 22.10 -11.49
CA LEU A 227 3.30 21.19 -12.55
C LEU A 227 2.08 20.36 -12.12
N TYR A 228 2.10 19.86 -10.89
CA TYR A 228 0.96 19.18 -10.30
C TYR A 228 -0.30 20.04 -10.30
N GLN A 229 -0.22 21.28 -9.81
CA GLN A 229 -1.34 22.22 -9.76
C GLN A 229 -1.89 22.61 -11.15
N SER A 230 -1.10 22.47 -12.18
CA SER A 230 -1.52 22.73 -13.56
C SER A 230 -2.26 21.55 -14.21
N ARG A 231 -2.42 20.42 -13.49
CA ARG A 231 -3.06 19.17 -13.94
C ARG A 231 -4.29 18.86 -13.10
N PRO A 232 -5.52 19.25 -13.53
CA PRO A 232 -6.74 18.96 -12.77
C PRO A 232 -6.98 17.47 -12.50
N ASP A 233 -6.57 16.59 -13.40
CA ASP A 233 -6.65 15.14 -13.21
C ASP A 233 -5.75 14.66 -12.06
N LEU A 234 -4.49 15.08 -12.00
CA LEU A 234 -3.61 14.74 -10.87
C LEU A 234 -4.17 15.27 -9.54
N VAL A 235 -4.66 16.51 -9.53
CA VAL A 235 -5.21 17.14 -8.31
C VAL A 235 -6.44 16.40 -7.79
N LEU A 236 -7.33 15.97 -8.67
CA LEU A 236 -8.64 15.42 -8.30
C LEU A 236 -8.66 13.89 -8.22
N THR A 237 -7.75 13.20 -8.91
CA THR A 237 -7.76 11.73 -8.99
C THR A 237 -6.43 11.06 -8.58
N GLY A 238 -5.37 11.83 -8.37
CA GLY A 238 -4.03 11.32 -8.08
C GLY A 238 -3.31 10.69 -9.28
N LYS A 239 -3.95 10.66 -10.46
CA LYS A 239 -3.37 10.13 -11.70
C LYS A 239 -3.67 11.01 -12.91
N THR A 240 -2.91 10.83 -13.98
CA THR A 240 -3.20 11.42 -15.27
C THR A 240 -4.28 10.62 -16.01
N LEU A 241 -5.36 11.28 -16.47
CA LEU A 241 -6.41 10.66 -17.26
C LEU A 241 -6.14 10.71 -18.77
N LEU A 242 -5.22 11.58 -19.17
CA LEU A 242 -4.72 11.73 -20.54
C LEU A 242 -3.25 12.20 -20.51
N GLY A 243 -2.57 12.11 -21.62
CA GLY A 243 -1.19 12.54 -21.81
C GLY A 243 -0.41 11.55 -22.68
N HIS A 244 0.19 12.09 -23.76
CA HIS A 244 1.03 11.31 -24.66
C HIS A 244 2.35 10.93 -23.98
N SER A 245 2.78 9.69 -24.18
CA SER A 245 4.06 9.19 -23.66
C SER A 245 5.23 9.99 -24.24
N PRO A 246 6.25 10.39 -23.45
CA PRO A 246 7.41 11.09 -23.95
C PRO A 246 8.25 10.19 -24.87
N ALA A 247 9.00 10.78 -25.78
CA ALA A 247 9.90 10.05 -26.67
C ALA A 247 10.96 9.22 -25.91
N LYS A 248 11.41 9.71 -24.76
CA LYS A 248 12.23 8.99 -23.81
C LYS A 248 11.36 8.64 -22.58
N GLY A 249 11.26 7.37 -22.28
CA GLY A 249 10.61 6.85 -21.06
C GLY A 249 11.65 6.39 -20.05
N GLN A 250 11.52 5.16 -19.59
CA GLN A 250 12.45 4.51 -18.65
C GLN A 250 13.53 3.64 -19.35
N GLN A 251 13.53 3.57 -20.68
CA GLN A 251 14.54 2.86 -21.45
C GLN A 251 15.86 3.64 -21.53
N LEU A 252 16.98 2.93 -21.68
CA LEU A 252 18.34 3.46 -21.81
C LEU A 252 18.93 4.21 -20.60
N ASP A 253 18.16 4.47 -19.59
CA ASP A 253 18.63 4.99 -18.31
C ASP A 253 18.39 3.96 -17.22
N ASP A 254 19.39 3.76 -16.40
CA ASP A 254 19.25 2.95 -15.19
C ASP A 254 18.78 3.86 -14.05
N HIS A 255 17.48 4.10 -14.00
CA HIS A 255 16.90 4.95 -12.96
C HIS A 255 17.05 4.34 -11.56
N TYR A 256 16.98 3.02 -11.45
CA TYR A 256 17.08 2.29 -10.18
C TYR A 256 18.44 2.49 -9.48
N PHE A 257 19.54 2.35 -10.22
CA PHE A 257 20.91 2.55 -9.71
C PHE A 257 21.47 3.95 -9.97
N GLY A 258 20.71 4.83 -10.59
CA GLY A 258 21.11 6.20 -10.86
C GLY A 258 21.34 7.03 -9.61
N SER A 259 22.07 8.12 -9.74
CA SER A 259 22.25 9.09 -8.65
C SER A 259 20.92 9.76 -8.31
N ILE A 260 20.59 9.86 -7.03
CA ILE A 260 19.40 10.59 -6.58
C ILE A 260 19.62 12.10 -6.86
N PRO A 261 18.68 12.78 -7.54
CA PRO A 261 18.79 14.21 -7.80
C PRO A 261 18.89 15.03 -6.51
N THR A 262 19.72 16.07 -6.50
CA THR A 262 20.02 16.86 -5.30
C THR A 262 18.78 17.36 -4.56
N ARG A 263 17.78 17.87 -5.29
CA ARG A 263 16.53 18.35 -4.69
C ARG A 263 15.75 17.23 -4.01
N VAL A 264 15.69 16.06 -4.64
CA VAL A 264 15.05 14.86 -4.08
C VAL A 264 15.83 14.34 -2.87
N MET A 265 17.17 14.36 -2.95
CA MET A 265 18.03 13.99 -1.84
C MET A 265 17.78 14.86 -0.60
N ASN A 266 17.57 16.17 -0.77
CA ASN A 266 17.25 17.07 0.35
C ASN A 266 15.88 16.74 0.98
N PHE A 267 14.87 16.45 0.16
CA PHE A 267 13.59 15.94 0.62
C PHE A 267 13.77 14.65 1.43
N MET A 268 14.51 13.66 0.89
CA MET A 268 14.73 12.38 1.56
C MET A 268 15.47 12.52 2.89
N LYS A 269 16.48 13.39 2.96
CA LYS A 269 17.22 13.68 4.20
C LYS A 269 16.30 14.25 5.31
N GLU A 270 15.47 15.23 4.97
CA GLU A 270 14.55 15.81 5.94
C GLU A 270 13.51 14.78 6.37
N LEU A 271 13.01 13.98 5.43
CA LEU A 271 12.09 12.88 5.72
C LEU A 271 12.68 11.86 6.69
N GLU A 272 13.91 11.41 6.46
CA GLU A 272 14.60 10.47 7.37
C GLU A 272 14.76 11.05 8.78
N ILE A 273 15.12 12.32 8.92
CA ILE A 273 15.25 12.99 10.22
C ILE A 273 13.91 12.98 10.96
N GLU A 274 12.83 13.36 10.30
CA GLU A 274 11.51 13.38 10.95
C GLU A 274 11.02 11.96 11.26
N CYS A 275 11.27 10.99 10.39
CA CYS A 275 11.00 9.57 10.65
C CYS A 275 11.74 9.06 11.89
N MET A 276 13.05 9.35 12.01
CA MET A 276 13.84 8.93 13.18
C MET A 276 13.28 9.53 14.47
N LYS A 277 12.92 10.81 14.49
CA LYS A 277 12.30 11.44 15.65
C LYS A 277 10.99 10.77 16.06
N LEU A 278 10.22 10.29 15.10
CA LEU A 278 8.94 9.58 15.30
C LEU A 278 9.11 8.08 15.54
N GLY A 279 10.35 7.58 15.64
CA GLY A 279 10.62 6.16 15.88
C GLY A 279 10.47 5.26 14.65
N ILE A 280 10.28 5.82 13.47
CA ILE A 280 10.18 5.04 12.21
C ILE A 280 11.60 4.70 11.74
N PRO A 281 12.00 3.41 11.74
CA PRO A 281 13.39 3.00 11.52
C PRO A 281 13.75 2.91 10.03
N VAL A 282 13.67 4.02 9.30
CA VAL A 282 14.01 4.10 7.88
C VAL A 282 15.49 3.79 7.66
N THR A 283 15.80 2.90 6.73
CA THR A 283 17.17 2.45 6.46
C THR A 283 17.58 2.55 4.99
N THR A 284 16.61 2.53 4.08
CA THR A 284 16.90 2.47 2.65
C THR A 284 16.13 3.55 1.89
N ARG A 285 16.81 4.21 0.98
CA ARG A 285 16.25 5.15 0.00
C ARG A 285 16.95 4.97 -1.34
N HIS A 286 16.22 4.97 -2.43
CA HIS A 286 16.79 4.89 -3.77
C HIS A 286 15.81 5.36 -4.85
N ASN A 287 16.32 5.50 -6.09
CA ASN A 287 15.47 5.66 -7.25
C ASN A 287 14.76 4.34 -7.57
N GLU A 288 13.55 4.44 -8.10
CA GLU A 288 12.86 3.36 -8.79
C GLU A 288 13.04 3.41 -10.31
N VAL A 289 12.51 2.39 -11.01
CA VAL A 289 12.74 2.20 -12.45
C VAL A 289 12.14 3.32 -13.29
N ALA A 290 10.95 3.84 -12.94
CA ALA A 290 10.34 4.93 -13.67
C ALA A 290 11.00 6.29 -13.33
N PRO A 291 11.07 7.24 -14.28
CA PRO A 291 11.51 8.60 -14.02
C PRO A 291 10.67 9.24 -12.91
N ASN A 292 11.31 9.93 -11.97
CA ASN A 292 10.70 10.56 -10.78
C ASN A 292 9.93 9.58 -9.85
N GLN A 293 10.24 8.31 -9.94
CA GLN A 293 9.81 7.28 -8.99
C GLN A 293 10.93 6.94 -8.01
N PHE A 294 10.55 6.74 -6.75
CA PHE A 294 11.48 6.51 -5.64
C PHE A 294 10.90 5.51 -4.67
N GLU A 295 11.76 4.93 -3.83
CA GLU A 295 11.39 4.02 -2.77
C GLU A 295 12.05 4.37 -1.45
N LEU A 296 11.37 4.04 -0.38
CA LEU A 296 11.84 4.12 0.99
C LEU A 296 11.41 2.87 1.76
N ALA A 297 12.37 2.23 2.46
CA ALA A 297 12.11 1.04 3.26
C ALA A 297 12.71 1.17 4.67
N PRO A 298 11.97 0.72 5.72
CA PRO A 298 12.47 0.64 7.09
C PRO A 298 13.07 -0.72 7.42
N MET A 299 13.68 -0.83 8.59
CA MET A 299 13.80 -2.11 9.28
C MET A 299 12.41 -2.65 9.62
N PHE A 300 12.26 -3.98 9.62
CA PHE A 300 11.00 -4.61 10.03
C PHE A 300 10.72 -4.42 11.53
N GLU A 301 9.44 -4.34 11.85
CA GLU A 301 8.95 -4.19 13.21
C GLU A 301 7.79 -5.18 13.48
N GLU A 302 7.27 -5.20 14.70
CA GLU A 302 5.99 -5.85 15.00
C GLU A 302 4.90 -5.25 14.10
N VAL A 303 3.99 -6.09 13.59
CA VAL A 303 3.05 -5.70 12.52
C VAL A 303 2.21 -4.48 12.89
N ASN A 304 1.67 -4.39 14.13
CA ASN A 304 0.82 -3.26 14.54
C ASN A 304 1.59 -1.93 14.48
N VAL A 305 2.81 -1.91 15.03
CA VAL A 305 3.67 -0.72 15.02
C VAL A 305 4.11 -0.38 13.59
N ALA A 306 4.49 -1.38 12.80
CA ALA A 306 4.88 -1.18 11.39
C ALA A 306 3.75 -0.58 10.55
N VAL A 307 2.49 -0.98 10.78
CA VAL A 307 1.31 -0.43 10.10
C VAL A 307 1.06 1.02 10.51
N ASP A 308 1.14 1.33 11.81
CA ASP A 308 1.02 2.71 12.30
C ASP A 308 2.12 3.59 11.69
N HIS A 309 3.37 3.11 11.69
CA HIS A 309 4.51 3.82 11.12
C HIS A 309 4.35 4.07 9.61
N ASN A 310 3.83 3.12 8.83
CA ASN A 310 3.57 3.36 7.42
C ASN A 310 2.48 4.42 7.18
N SER A 311 1.39 4.36 7.94
CA SER A 311 0.31 5.36 7.82
C SER A 311 0.78 6.75 8.23
N LEU A 312 1.57 6.84 9.31
CA LEU A 312 2.20 8.08 9.75
C LEU A 312 3.23 8.60 8.74
N LEU A 313 4.05 7.72 8.19
CA LEU A 313 5.02 8.05 7.15
C LEU A 313 4.35 8.73 5.96
N MET A 314 3.25 8.19 5.45
CA MET A 314 2.58 8.75 4.27
C MET A 314 2.12 10.21 4.51
N ASP A 315 1.64 10.54 5.71
CA ASP A 315 1.30 11.91 6.10
C ASP A 315 2.56 12.81 6.20
N VAL A 316 3.61 12.33 6.87
CA VAL A 316 4.89 13.05 7.00
C VAL A 316 5.52 13.30 5.63
N MET A 317 5.50 12.32 4.73
CA MET A 317 5.99 12.45 3.36
C MET A 317 5.27 13.58 2.61
N ALA A 318 3.94 13.64 2.70
CA ALA A 318 3.16 14.68 2.03
C ALA A 318 3.50 16.08 2.57
N ARG A 319 3.64 16.23 3.89
CA ARG A 319 4.00 17.51 4.55
C ARG A 319 5.41 17.97 4.15
N ILE A 320 6.37 17.07 4.13
CA ILE A 320 7.77 17.41 3.78
C ILE A 320 7.92 17.66 2.27
N ALA A 321 7.27 16.85 1.43
CA ALA A 321 7.26 17.09 -0.02
C ALA A 321 6.80 18.51 -0.34
N HIS A 322 5.75 19.00 0.33
CA HIS A 322 5.27 20.37 0.15
C HIS A 322 6.33 21.44 0.52
N ARG A 323 7.13 21.21 1.58
CA ARG A 323 8.23 22.13 1.97
C ARG A 323 9.31 22.22 0.89
N HIS A 324 9.55 21.10 0.18
CA HIS A 324 10.50 21.02 -0.93
C HIS A 324 9.89 21.35 -2.29
N HIS A 325 8.69 21.94 -2.32
CA HIS A 325 7.94 22.26 -3.53
C HIS A 325 7.67 21.05 -4.44
N PHE A 326 7.54 19.87 -3.85
CA PHE A 326 7.04 18.67 -4.48
C PHE A 326 5.61 18.36 -4.06
N HIS A 327 4.91 17.62 -4.92
CA HIS A 327 3.72 16.86 -4.55
C HIS A 327 4.05 15.38 -4.70
N ILE A 328 3.68 14.59 -3.68
CA ILE A 328 3.89 13.15 -3.68
C ILE A 328 2.65 12.44 -4.22
N LEU A 329 2.86 11.44 -5.07
CA LEU A 329 1.78 10.62 -5.62
C LEU A 329 1.92 9.19 -5.09
N PHE A 330 0.93 8.75 -4.34
CA PHE A 330 0.79 7.37 -3.86
C PHE A 330 -0.11 6.51 -4.75
N HIS A 331 -0.74 7.09 -5.78
CA HIS A 331 -1.53 6.32 -6.73
C HIS A 331 -0.64 5.26 -7.41
N GLU A 332 -1.13 4.04 -7.55
CA GLU A 332 -0.36 2.88 -8.05
C GLU A 332 0.08 3.05 -9.50
N LYS A 333 -0.65 3.81 -10.30
CA LYS A 333 -0.32 4.07 -11.71
C LYS A 333 -0.63 5.52 -12.08
N PRO A 334 0.16 6.50 -11.61
CA PRO A 334 -0.14 7.91 -11.88
C PRO A 334 0.15 8.31 -13.34
N PHE A 335 1.04 7.59 -14.01
CA PHE A 335 1.41 7.81 -15.41
C PHE A 335 1.29 6.52 -16.21
N ALA A 336 0.63 6.56 -17.36
CA ALA A 336 0.57 5.44 -18.27
C ALA A 336 1.92 5.20 -18.98
N GLY A 337 2.22 3.95 -19.32
CA GLY A 337 3.41 3.61 -20.11
C GLY A 337 4.73 3.49 -19.33
N VAL A 338 4.75 3.79 -18.03
CA VAL A 338 5.90 3.60 -17.14
C VAL A 338 5.53 2.69 -15.98
N ASN A 339 6.49 2.26 -15.16
CA ASN A 339 6.23 1.43 -13.97
C ASN A 339 5.21 2.09 -13.04
N GLY A 340 4.45 1.26 -12.35
CA GLY A 340 3.60 1.66 -11.25
C GLY A 340 4.28 1.50 -9.90
N SER A 341 3.65 2.01 -8.84
CA SER A 341 4.17 1.94 -7.47
C SER A 341 3.42 0.91 -6.63
N GLY A 342 4.18 0.10 -5.91
CA GLY A 342 3.69 -0.86 -4.93
C GLY A 342 4.03 -0.48 -3.50
N LYS A 343 3.59 -1.33 -2.60
CA LYS A 343 3.97 -1.33 -1.18
C LYS A 343 4.21 -2.78 -0.77
N HIS A 344 5.41 -3.28 -1.05
CA HIS A 344 5.71 -4.68 -0.76
C HIS A 344 5.69 -4.93 0.74
N ASN A 345 4.94 -5.94 1.16
CA ASN A 345 4.81 -6.30 2.56
C ASN A 345 5.66 -7.54 2.85
N ASN A 346 6.81 -7.34 3.50
CA ASN A 346 7.70 -8.41 3.94
C ASN A 346 7.24 -8.93 5.30
N TRP A 347 6.58 -10.09 5.31
CA TRP A 347 5.99 -10.70 6.49
C TRP A 347 6.79 -11.90 6.98
N SER A 348 6.96 -12.01 8.31
CA SER A 348 7.60 -13.15 8.97
C SER A 348 7.02 -13.37 10.38
N LEU A 349 7.47 -14.42 11.07
CA LEU A 349 7.12 -14.76 12.45
C LEU A 349 8.38 -14.85 13.30
N ALA A 350 8.39 -14.21 14.45
CA ALA A 350 9.54 -14.24 15.39
C ALA A 350 9.08 -14.65 16.79
N THR A 351 9.89 -15.47 17.47
CA THR A 351 9.63 -15.85 18.86
C THR A 351 10.09 -14.77 19.83
N ASP A 352 9.57 -14.77 21.06
CA ASP A 352 10.04 -13.95 22.17
C ASP A 352 11.46 -14.31 22.63
N THR A 353 12.01 -15.42 22.16
CA THR A 353 13.41 -15.85 22.33
C THR A 353 14.34 -15.32 21.23
N GLY A 354 13.81 -14.58 20.24
CA GLY A 354 14.57 -13.94 19.16
C GLY A 354 14.81 -14.79 17.92
N GLU A 355 14.11 -15.90 17.76
CA GLU A 355 14.22 -16.79 16.59
C GLU A 355 13.22 -16.42 15.50
N ASN A 356 13.68 -16.35 14.25
CA ASN A 356 12.81 -16.21 13.09
C ASN A 356 12.36 -17.58 12.59
N LEU A 357 11.05 -17.84 12.61
CA LEU A 357 10.45 -19.16 12.30
C LEU A 357 10.48 -19.49 10.80
N LEU A 358 10.70 -18.50 9.95
CA LEU A 358 10.86 -18.68 8.51
C LEU A 358 12.34 -18.69 8.08
N SER A 359 13.28 -18.82 9.01
CA SER A 359 14.70 -18.99 8.70
C SER A 359 15.03 -20.44 8.40
N PRO A 360 15.46 -20.79 7.16
CA PRO A 360 15.76 -22.18 6.79
C PRO A 360 17.01 -22.73 7.50
N GLY A 361 17.88 -21.85 8.00
CA GLY A 361 19.16 -22.24 8.59
C GLY A 361 20.11 -22.83 7.56
N LYS A 362 21.18 -23.51 8.05
CA LYS A 362 22.20 -24.12 7.18
C LYS A 362 21.71 -25.39 6.46
N ASN A 363 20.68 -26.04 6.96
CA ASN A 363 20.16 -27.28 6.42
C ASN A 363 18.63 -27.31 6.47
N PRO A 364 17.94 -26.72 5.45
CA PRO A 364 16.50 -26.63 5.41
C PRO A 364 15.78 -27.98 5.52
N LYS A 365 16.31 -29.05 4.90
CA LYS A 365 15.74 -30.39 4.92
C LYS A 365 15.62 -30.99 6.31
N LYS A 366 16.53 -30.64 7.21
CA LYS A 366 16.59 -31.15 8.59
C LYS A 366 15.95 -30.22 9.61
N ASN A 367 15.57 -29.02 9.19
CA ASN A 367 14.93 -28.03 10.05
C ASN A 367 13.41 -28.24 10.05
N LEU A 368 12.92 -29.17 10.84
CA LEU A 368 11.50 -29.51 10.90
C LEU A 368 10.64 -28.35 11.41
N GLN A 369 11.17 -27.50 12.28
CA GLN A 369 10.53 -26.29 12.74
C GLN A 369 10.30 -25.32 11.56
N PHE A 370 11.36 -24.98 10.82
CA PHE A 370 11.24 -24.15 9.62
C PHE A 370 10.22 -24.72 8.63
N LEU A 371 10.36 -26.01 8.27
CA LEU A 371 9.44 -26.67 7.34
C LEU A 371 7.99 -26.61 7.82
N THR A 372 7.75 -26.71 9.13
CA THR A 372 6.41 -26.59 9.69
C THR A 372 5.80 -25.22 9.39
N PHE A 373 6.45 -24.14 9.74
CA PHE A 373 5.92 -22.78 9.50
C PHE A 373 5.89 -22.44 8.00
N PHE A 374 6.89 -22.84 7.25
CA PHE A 374 7.01 -22.61 5.82
C PHE A 374 5.88 -23.27 5.01
N VAL A 375 5.67 -24.58 5.20
CA VAL A 375 4.62 -25.33 4.48
C VAL A 375 3.22 -24.88 4.90
N ASN A 376 3.00 -24.62 6.20
CA ASN A 376 1.71 -24.10 6.65
C ASN A 376 1.40 -22.72 6.08
N THR A 377 2.40 -21.85 5.89
CA THR A 377 2.20 -20.56 5.23
C THR A 377 1.77 -20.74 3.77
N ILE A 378 2.44 -21.63 3.01
CA ILE A 378 2.06 -21.93 1.61
C ILE A 378 0.64 -22.51 1.56
N LYS A 379 0.33 -23.44 2.44
CA LYS A 379 -1.00 -24.06 2.52
C LYS A 379 -2.09 -23.04 2.86
N ALA A 380 -1.83 -22.12 3.79
CA ALA A 380 -2.74 -21.02 4.12
C ALA A 380 -3.04 -20.14 2.91
N VAL A 381 -2.01 -19.73 2.18
CA VAL A 381 -2.17 -18.91 0.96
C VAL A 381 -2.89 -19.70 -0.14
N HIS A 382 -2.64 -21.00 -0.27
CA HIS A 382 -3.37 -21.87 -1.20
C HIS A 382 -4.86 -21.92 -0.92
N GLU A 383 -5.25 -22.13 0.32
CA GLU A 383 -6.66 -22.26 0.71
C GLU A 383 -7.43 -20.93 0.60
N TYR A 384 -6.74 -19.80 0.82
CA TYR A 384 -7.36 -18.50 0.93
C TYR A 384 -6.81 -17.47 -0.07
N ALA A 385 -6.33 -17.94 -1.24
CA ALA A 385 -5.74 -17.09 -2.28
C ALA A 385 -6.68 -15.95 -2.73
N ASP A 386 -7.95 -16.24 -2.92
CA ASP A 386 -8.95 -15.26 -3.38
C ASP A 386 -9.23 -14.20 -2.30
N LEU A 387 -9.20 -14.58 -1.03
CA LEU A 387 -9.34 -13.63 0.08
C LEU A 387 -8.12 -12.71 0.16
N LEU A 388 -6.91 -13.25 -0.02
CA LEU A 388 -5.70 -12.45 -0.09
C LEU A 388 -5.74 -11.50 -1.31
N ARG A 389 -6.26 -11.95 -2.46
CA ARG A 389 -6.48 -11.08 -3.63
C ARG A 389 -7.50 -9.97 -3.35
N ALA A 390 -8.58 -10.28 -2.63
CA ALA A 390 -9.58 -9.27 -2.25
C ALA A 390 -8.98 -8.19 -1.34
N SER A 391 -8.10 -8.55 -0.42
CA SER A 391 -7.47 -7.61 0.54
C SER A 391 -6.56 -6.56 -0.09
N ILE A 392 -6.12 -6.78 -1.33
CA ILE A 392 -5.25 -5.83 -2.06
C ILE A 392 -6.00 -5.10 -3.19
N SER A 393 -7.32 -5.22 -3.23
CA SER A 393 -8.14 -4.69 -4.31
C SER A 393 -8.42 -3.21 -4.15
N SER A 394 -8.17 -2.44 -5.20
CA SER A 394 -8.58 -1.05 -5.32
C SER A 394 -8.66 -0.64 -6.79
N ALA A 395 -9.42 0.41 -7.09
CA ALA A 395 -9.52 0.95 -8.46
C ALA A 395 -8.15 1.33 -9.04
N SER A 396 -7.26 1.85 -8.20
CA SER A 396 -5.91 2.26 -8.57
C SER A 396 -4.96 1.06 -8.78
N ASN A 397 -5.04 0.03 -7.92
CA ASN A 397 -4.22 -1.16 -8.05
C ASN A 397 -4.61 -2.05 -9.24
N ASP A 398 -5.88 -1.99 -9.69
CA ASP A 398 -6.33 -2.65 -10.92
C ASP A 398 -5.57 -2.15 -12.18
N HIS A 399 -5.03 -0.93 -12.16
CA HIS A 399 -4.19 -0.39 -13.23
C HIS A 399 -2.74 -0.86 -13.16
N ARG A 400 -2.29 -1.26 -11.98
CA ARG A 400 -0.90 -1.69 -11.74
C ARG A 400 -0.72 -3.20 -11.95
N LEU A 401 -1.61 -4.03 -11.40
CA LEU A 401 -1.47 -5.49 -11.44
C LEU A 401 -1.41 -6.02 -12.87
N GLY A 402 -0.37 -6.83 -13.14
CA GLY A 402 -0.10 -7.41 -14.45
C GLY A 402 0.51 -6.45 -15.49
N ALA A 403 0.92 -5.25 -15.09
CA ALA A 403 1.55 -4.25 -15.94
C ALA A 403 2.91 -3.81 -15.38
N ASN A 404 3.94 -3.73 -16.26
CA ASN A 404 5.24 -3.12 -15.94
C ASN A 404 5.80 -3.52 -14.56
N GLU A 405 6.39 -4.69 -14.43
CA GLU A 405 7.02 -5.24 -13.21
C GLU A 405 6.09 -5.52 -12.02
N ALA A 406 4.82 -5.19 -12.08
CA ALA A 406 3.85 -5.55 -11.07
C ALA A 406 3.35 -6.99 -11.25
N PRO A 407 3.16 -7.77 -10.17
CA PRO A 407 2.67 -9.14 -10.27
C PRO A 407 1.26 -9.20 -10.88
N PRO A 408 0.88 -10.32 -11.54
CA PRO A 408 -0.47 -10.52 -12.04
C PRO A 408 -1.49 -10.67 -10.91
N ALA A 409 -2.77 -10.60 -11.26
CA ALA A 409 -3.88 -10.79 -10.31
C ALA A 409 -4.06 -12.25 -9.83
N ILE A 410 -3.31 -13.19 -10.38
CA ILE A 410 -3.31 -14.60 -9.98
C ILE A 410 -2.41 -14.75 -8.75
N ILE A 411 -2.96 -15.12 -7.61
CA ILE A 411 -2.14 -15.39 -6.42
C ILE A 411 -1.42 -16.72 -6.62
N SER A 412 -0.10 -16.67 -6.70
CA SER A 412 0.81 -17.81 -6.76
C SER A 412 1.97 -17.60 -5.79
N VAL A 413 2.63 -18.69 -5.40
CA VAL A 413 3.73 -18.66 -4.43
C VAL A 413 5.04 -19.05 -5.12
N PHE A 414 6.04 -18.20 -5.00
CA PHE A 414 7.41 -18.47 -5.42
C PHE A 414 8.28 -18.81 -4.21
N ILE A 415 9.04 -19.88 -4.28
CA ILE A 415 9.91 -20.34 -3.18
C ILE A 415 11.36 -20.57 -3.60
N GLY A 416 11.66 -20.44 -4.87
CA GLY A 416 12.98 -20.72 -5.44
C GLY A 416 13.23 -22.21 -5.68
N SER A 417 13.99 -22.50 -6.71
CA SER A 417 14.20 -23.86 -7.22
C SER A 417 14.80 -24.85 -6.19
N GLN A 418 15.58 -24.36 -5.25
CA GLN A 418 16.18 -25.18 -4.21
C GLN A 418 15.14 -25.69 -3.20
N LEU A 419 14.34 -24.79 -2.62
CA LEU A 419 13.29 -25.19 -1.68
C LEU A 419 12.19 -25.99 -2.37
N PHE A 420 11.90 -25.67 -3.64
CA PHE A 420 10.97 -26.46 -4.43
C PHE A 420 11.41 -27.93 -4.53
N ARG A 421 12.70 -28.19 -4.82
CA ARG A 421 13.26 -29.57 -4.83
C ARG A 421 13.18 -30.22 -3.46
N VAL A 422 13.46 -29.48 -2.38
CA VAL A 422 13.32 -29.99 -1.01
C VAL A 422 11.90 -30.48 -0.75
N LEU A 423 10.88 -29.69 -1.11
CA LEU A 423 9.48 -30.09 -0.96
C LEU A 423 9.10 -31.29 -1.83
N GLU A 424 9.60 -31.37 -3.06
CA GLU A 424 9.40 -32.56 -3.93
C GLU A 424 10.03 -33.83 -3.37
N GLU A 425 11.18 -33.74 -2.75
CA GLU A 425 11.82 -34.86 -2.08
C GLU A 425 11.02 -35.30 -0.84
N LEU A 426 10.56 -34.34 -0.02
CA LEU A 426 9.74 -34.60 1.15
C LEU A 426 8.40 -35.29 0.79
N GLU A 427 7.81 -34.90 -0.34
CA GLU A 427 6.58 -35.52 -0.88
C GLU A 427 6.78 -37.03 -1.18
N LYS A 428 7.96 -37.42 -1.70
CA LYS A 428 8.26 -38.76 -2.18
C LYS A 428 8.75 -39.73 -1.09
N VAL A 429 9.23 -39.22 0.05
CA VAL A 429 9.78 -40.04 1.14
C VAL A 429 8.69 -40.79 1.87
N THR A 430 8.72 -42.12 1.82
CA THR A 430 7.79 -43.01 2.51
C THR A 430 8.29 -43.50 3.87
N GLU A 431 9.60 -43.51 4.09
CA GLU A 431 10.24 -43.94 5.35
C GLU A 431 11.38 -42.99 5.73
N GLY A 432 11.16 -41.99 6.50
CA GLY A 432 12.04 -41.19 7.37
C GLY A 432 13.52 -40.94 7.04
N LYS A 433 14.03 -41.33 5.87
CA LYS A 433 15.42 -41.14 5.43
C LYS A 433 15.48 -40.24 4.22
N LEU A 434 15.89 -39.01 4.46
CA LEU A 434 16.25 -38.04 3.39
C LEU A 434 17.59 -38.37 2.76
N SER A 435 17.73 -38.12 1.46
CA SER A 435 19.02 -38.21 0.76
C SER A 435 20.05 -37.23 1.34
N PRO A 436 21.36 -37.53 1.29
CA PRO A 436 22.38 -36.60 1.72
C PRO A 436 22.29 -35.29 0.95
N ASP A 437 22.52 -34.14 1.64
CA ASP A 437 22.59 -32.86 1.00
C ASP A 437 23.71 -32.81 -0.04
N GLU A 438 23.41 -32.41 -1.25
CA GLU A 438 24.41 -31.90 -2.17
C GLU A 438 24.90 -30.57 -1.65
N LYS A 439 26.15 -30.52 -1.19
CA LYS A 439 26.84 -29.28 -0.84
C LYS A 439 27.07 -28.51 -2.12
N THR A 440 26.21 -27.58 -2.45
CA THR A 440 26.51 -26.58 -3.46
C THR A 440 27.47 -25.59 -2.85
N ASP A 441 28.70 -25.54 -3.35
CA ASP A 441 29.70 -24.56 -2.94
C ASP A 441 29.32 -23.23 -3.58
N LEU A 442 28.64 -22.38 -2.82
CA LEU A 442 28.04 -21.12 -3.26
C LEU A 442 29.03 -19.95 -3.26
N LYS A 443 30.29 -20.23 -3.50
CA LYS A 443 31.35 -19.24 -3.61
C LYS A 443 31.63 -18.88 -5.06
N LEU A 444 31.44 -17.59 -5.38
CA LEU A 444 31.77 -17.05 -6.70
C LEU A 444 33.07 -16.24 -6.62
N ASN A 445 34.13 -16.70 -7.31
CA ASN A 445 35.36 -15.96 -7.48
C ASN A 445 35.37 -15.33 -8.89
N VAL A 446 34.97 -14.07 -8.98
CA VAL A 446 34.83 -13.37 -10.28
C VAL A 446 36.14 -12.72 -10.69
N VAL A 447 36.86 -12.11 -9.75
CA VAL A 447 38.14 -11.42 -10.01
C VAL A 447 39.03 -11.58 -8.80
N GLY A 448 40.25 -12.07 -8.98
CA GLY A 448 41.20 -12.44 -7.90
C GLY A 448 41.59 -11.33 -6.91
N LYS A 449 41.18 -10.08 -7.14
CA LYS A 449 41.37 -8.94 -6.22
C LYS A 449 40.14 -8.59 -5.38
N ILE A 450 38.98 -9.17 -5.74
CA ILE A 450 37.72 -8.96 -5.03
C ILE A 450 37.52 -10.10 -4.04
N PRO A 451 37.11 -9.83 -2.80
CA PRO A 451 36.75 -10.88 -1.84
C PRO A 451 35.70 -11.84 -2.44
N GLU A 452 35.76 -13.10 -2.03
CA GLU A 452 34.81 -14.12 -2.44
C GLU A 452 33.38 -13.65 -2.19
N ILE A 453 32.52 -13.73 -3.21
CA ILE A 453 31.09 -13.42 -3.10
C ILE A 453 30.40 -14.67 -2.54
N LEU A 454 29.76 -14.53 -1.40
CA LEU A 454 28.88 -15.55 -0.86
C LEU A 454 27.52 -15.42 -1.57
N LEU A 455 27.18 -16.44 -2.36
CA LEU A 455 25.87 -16.49 -3.01
C LEU A 455 24.81 -16.85 -1.97
N ASP A 456 23.71 -16.09 -1.98
CA ASP A 456 22.49 -16.46 -1.30
C ASP A 456 21.72 -17.47 -2.16
N ASN A 457 21.13 -18.48 -1.53
CA ASN A 457 20.31 -19.52 -2.20
C ASN A 457 18.91 -19.03 -2.61
N THR A 458 18.60 -17.76 -2.38
CA THR A 458 17.30 -17.18 -2.69
C THR A 458 17.33 -16.55 -4.08
N ASP A 459 16.64 -17.19 -5.01
CA ASP A 459 16.31 -16.57 -6.28
C ASP A 459 15.13 -15.61 -6.07
N ARG A 460 15.05 -14.51 -6.86
CA ARG A 460 13.95 -13.53 -6.78
C ARG A 460 13.18 -13.54 -8.08
N ASN A 461 11.91 -13.92 -8.00
CA ASN A 461 10.99 -13.80 -9.13
C ASN A 461 10.13 -12.54 -8.97
N ARG A 462 10.41 -11.52 -9.77
CA ARG A 462 9.69 -10.24 -9.75
C ARG A 462 8.24 -10.34 -10.20
N THR A 463 7.87 -11.43 -10.89
CA THR A 463 6.51 -11.64 -11.41
C THR A 463 5.59 -12.36 -10.42
N SER A 464 6.10 -12.82 -9.29
CA SER A 464 5.28 -13.54 -8.29
C SER A 464 4.62 -12.57 -7.30
N PRO A 465 3.31 -12.70 -7.05
CA PRO A 465 2.60 -11.87 -6.09
C PRO A 465 2.90 -12.21 -4.62
N PHE A 466 3.37 -13.44 -4.35
CA PHE A 466 3.74 -13.91 -3.03
C PHE A 466 5.03 -14.73 -3.14
N ALA A 467 6.14 -14.19 -2.63
CA ALA A 467 7.47 -14.76 -2.83
C ALA A 467 8.21 -14.98 -1.51
N PHE A 468 8.87 -16.13 -1.34
CA PHE A 468 9.80 -16.37 -0.26
C PHE A 468 11.17 -15.76 -0.57
N THR A 469 11.68 -14.92 0.31
CA THR A 469 12.93 -14.17 0.10
C THR A 469 13.96 -14.47 1.20
N GLY A 470 14.11 -15.75 1.57
CA GLY A 470 15.18 -16.26 2.43
C GLY A 470 14.81 -16.45 3.90
N ASN A 471 14.06 -15.55 4.49
CA ASN A 471 13.59 -15.64 5.89
C ASN A 471 12.24 -14.96 6.13
N LYS A 472 11.54 -14.66 5.07
CA LYS A 472 10.25 -13.98 5.07
C LYS A 472 9.49 -14.24 3.77
N PHE A 473 8.19 -14.03 3.78
CA PHE A 473 7.39 -13.94 2.57
C PHE A 473 7.10 -12.48 2.23
N GLU A 474 7.23 -12.14 0.97
CA GLU A 474 6.97 -10.82 0.42
C GLU A 474 5.64 -10.83 -0.35
N ILE A 475 4.68 -10.01 0.07
CA ILE A 475 3.42 -9.76 -0.65
C ILE A 475 3.64 -8.56 -1.57
N ARG A 476 3.95 -8.83 -2.84
CA ARG A 476 4.31 -7.81 -3.85
C ARG A 476 3.11 -7.12 -4.47
N ALA A 477 1.93 -7.70 -4.31
CA ALA A 477 0.71 -7.24 -4.96
C ALA A 477 0.00 -6.09 -4.22
N VAL A 478 0.47 -5.68 -3.05
CA VAL A 478 -0.08 -4.55 -2.28
C VAL A 478 0.22 -3.24 -3.01
N GLY A 479 -0.79 -2.39 -3.18
CA GLY A 479 -0.63 -1.09 -3.84
C GLY A 479 -0.01 -0.02 -2.94
N SER A 480 0.68 0.96 -3.54
CA SER A 480 1.39 2.02 -2.81
C SER A 480 0.46 2.93 -1.98
N SER A 481 -0.79 3.09 -2.37
CA SER A 481 -1.78 3.88 -1.60
C SER A 481 -2.50 3.08 -0.51
N ALA A 482 -2.36 1.75 -0.50
CA ALA A 482 -3.08 0.87 0.42
C ALA A 482 -2.61 1.03 1.87
N ASN A 483 -3.52 0.77 2.83
CA ASN A 483 -3.16 0.54 4.22
C ASN A 483 -2.67 -0.90 4.38
N CYS A 484 -1.48 -1.09 4.97
CA CYS A 484 -0.92 -2.43 5.19
C CYS A 484 -1.79 -3.32 6.10
N ALA A 485 -2.61 -2.73 6.97
CA ALA A 485 -3.45 -3.47 7.89
C ALA A 485 -4.39 -4.45 7.20
N GLU A 486 -4.88 -4.12 6.00
CA GLU A 486 -5.85 -4.95 5.31
C GLU A 486 -5.24 -6.29 4.87
N SER A 487 -4.12 -6.26 4.14
CA SER A 487 -3.38 -7.45 3.74
C SER A 487 -2.82 -8.21 4.94
N MET A 488 -2.37 -7.50 5.99
CA MET A 488 -1.84 -8.13 7.20
C MET A 488 -2.93 -8.77 8.05
N THR A 489 -4.12 -8.20 8.13
CA THR A 489 -5.28 -8.84 8.79
C THR A 489 -5.59 -10.18 8.14
N VAL A 490 -5.68 -10.21 6.81
CA VAL A 490 -5.93 -11.46 6.07
C VAL A 490 -4.77 -12.44 6.27
N MET A 491 -3.52 -12.01 6.06
CA MET A 491 -2.36 -12.89 6.15
C MET A 491 -2.25 -13.56 7.54
N ASN A 492 -2.39 -12.79 8.60
CA ASN A 492 -2.32 -13.33 9.96
C ASN A 492 -3.53 -14.22 10.31
N THR A 493 -4.74 -13.89 9.81
CA THR A 493 -5.94 -14.73 10.00
C THR A 493 -5.79 -16.08 9.35
N ILE A 494 -5.38 -16.14 8.07
CA ILE A 494 -5.22 -17.41 7.35
C ILE A 494 -4.07 -18.25 7.92
N ALA A 495 -2.99 -17.60 8.35
CA ALA A 495 -1.89 -18.29 9.04
C ALA A 495 -2.33 -18.88 10.39
N ALA A 496 -3.09 -18.13 11.19
CA ALA A 496 -3.64 -18.59 12.47
C ALA A 496 -4.56 -19.81 12.29
N LYS A 497 -5.50 -19.73 11.33
CA LYS A 497 -6.40 -20.84 11.00
C LYS A 497 -5.63 -22.09 10.62
N GLN A 498 -4.70 -21.96 9.68
CA GLN A 498 -3.91 -23.07 9.15
C GLN A 498 -3.02 -23.71 10.23
N LEU A 499 -2.37 -22.91 11.07
CA LEU A 499 -1.56 -23.43 12.18
C LEU A 499 -2.43 -24.11 13.24
N GLY A 500 -3.63 -23.59 13.51
CA GLY A 500 -4.60 -24.22 14.41
C GLY A 500 -5.07 -25.59 13.89
N ASP A 501 -5.39 -25.69 12.61
CA ASP A 501 -5.80 -26.96 11.98
C ASP A 501 -4.64 -27.95 11.94
N PHE A 502 -3.44 -27.50 11.58
CA PHE A 502 -2.23 -28.31 11.65
C PHE A 502 -2.00 -28.90 13.05
N LYS A 503 -2.16 -28.08 14.09
CA LYS A 503 -2.01 -28.52 15.48
C LYS A 503 -3.00 -29.64 15.82
N LYS A 504 -4.27 -29.49 15.45
CA LYS A 504 -5.33 -30.52 15.68
C LYS A 504 -5.01 -31.83 14.98
N GLU A 505 -4.56 -31.76 13.71
CA GLU A 505 -4.22 -32.97 12.94
C GLU A 505 -3.00 -33.70 13.50
N VAL A 506 -1.95 -32.96 13.91
CA VAL A 506 -0.77 -33.55 14.52
C VAL A 506 -1.08 -34.18 15.87
N ASP A 507 -1.83 -33.48 16.74
CA ASP A 507 -2.22 -34.01 18.05
C ASP A 507 -3.05 -35.29 17.90
N ALA A 508 -4.00 -35.35 16.96
CA ALA A 508 -4.77 -36.55 16.68
C ALA A 508 -3.89 -37.74 16.28
N LEU A 509 -2.82 -37.51 15.46
CA LEU A 509 -1.88 -38.58 15.12
C LEU A 509 -1.03 -39.02 16.32
N ILE A 510 -0.62 -38.09 17.17
CA ILE A 510 0.13 -38.40 18.41
C ILE A 510 -0.73 -39.25 19.35
N GLU A 511 -2.03 -38.96 19.49
CA GLU A 511 -2.99 -39.76 20.28
C GLU A 511 -3.15 -41.18 19.75
N THR A 512 -2.95 -41.44 18.45
CA THR A 512 -2.88 -42.80 17.91
C THR A 512 -1.60 -43.58 18.24
N GLY A 513 -0.61 -42.91 18.88
CA GLY A 513 0.65 -43.50 19.29
C GLY A 513 1.85 -43.19 18.37
N LEU A 514 1.69 -42.34 17.37
CA LEU A 514 2.81 -41.88 16.55
C LEU A 514 3.76 -40.98 17.37
N LYS A 515 5.04 -41.03 17.04
CA LYS A 515 6.01 -40.09 17.59
C LYS A 515 5.73 -38.69 17.05
N LYS A 516 5.97 -37.65 17.85
CA LYS A 516 5.72 -36.26 17.53
C LYS A 516 6.30 -35.86 16.16
N ASP A 517 7.58 -36.08 15.92
CA ASP A 517 8.25 -35.67 14.69
C ASP A 517 7.73 -36.42 13.45
N GLU A 518 7.34 -37.68 13.62
CA GLU A 518 6.72 -38.50 12.59
C GLU A 518 5.29 -38.00 12.25
N ALA A 519 4.50 -37.64 13.26
CA ALA A 519 3.19 -37.05 13.09
C ALA A 519 3.26 -35.72 12.32
N ILE A 520 4.17 -34.83 12.75
CA ILE A 520 4.43 -33.55 12.06
C ILE A 520 4.79 -33.79 10.59
N PHE A 521 5.78 -34.69 10.34
CA PHE A 521 6.23 -34.97 8.99
C PHE A 521 5.12 -35.53 8.09
N ASN A 522 4.28 -36.42 8.61
CA ASN A 522 3.16 -37.00 7.86
C ASN A 522 2.14 -35.95 7.45
N VAL A 523 1.77 -35.04 8.35
CA VAL A 523 0.84 -33.94 8.04
C VAL A 523 1.45 -32.99 7.00
N LEU A 524 2.70 -32.58 7.18
CA LEU A 524 3.40 -31.68 6.22
C LEU A 524 3.47 -32.29 4.82
N ARG A 525 3.73 -33.60 4.71
CA ARG A 525 3.76 -34.29 3.42
C ARG A 525 2.41 -34.24 2.71
N GLU A 526 1.32 -34.44 3.42
CA GLU A 526 -0.02 -34.32 2.83
C GLU A 526 -0.34 -32.88 2.43
N TYR A 527 0.08 -31.88 3.23
CA TYR A 527 -0.10 -30.48 2.90
C TYR A 527 0.69 -30.05 1.65
N ILE A 528 1.92 -30.54 1.49
CA ILE A 528 2.74 -30.27 0.30
C ILE A 528 1.99 -30.78 -0.95
N LYS A 529 1.42 -31.98 -0.94
CA LYS A 529 0.64 -32.52 -2.05
C LYS A 529 -0.57 -31.64 -2.39
N GLN A 530 -1.28 -31.19 -1.36
CA GLN A 530 -2.50 -30.39 -1.52
C GLN A 530 -2.24 -28.99 -2.06
N CYS A 531 -1.12 -28.35 -1.69
CA CYS A 531 -0.83 -26.96 -2.06
C CYS A 531 0.19 -26.82 -3.21
N LYS A 532 0.65 -27.90 -3.81
CA LYS A 532 1.65 -27.87 -4.89
C LYS A 532 1.21 -27.05 -6.11
N ASN A 533 -0.08 -27.02 -6.40
CA ASN A 533 -0.66 -26.31 -7.54
C ASN A 533 -0.52 -24.78 -7.48
N ILE A 534 -0.34 -24.19 -6.29
CA ILE A 534 -0.13 -22.73 -6.15
C ILE A 534 1.33 -22.32 -6.36
N MET A 535 2.28 -23.26 -6.22
CA MET A 535 3.70 -22.97 -6.38
C MET A 535 4.05 -22.79 -7.87
N PHE A 536 4.71 -21.68 -8.18
CA PHE A 536 5.07 -21.33 -9.55
C PHE A 536 6.43 -20.63 -9.61
N GLU A 537 7.34 -21.20 -10.41
CA GLU A 537 8.75 -20.76 -10.56
C GLU A 537 9.02 -20.04 -11.90
N GLY A 538 8.00 -19.89 -12.75
CA GLY A 538 8.13 -19.34 -14.11
C GLY A 538 7.79 -17.86 -14.23
N ASP A 539 7.68 -17.39 -15.47
CA ASP A 539 7.29 -16.03 -15.81
C ASP A 539 5.78 -15.82 -15.64
N GLY A 540 5.39 -15.06 -14.59
CA GLY A 540 4.01 -14.75 -14.26
C GLY A 540 3.31 -13.81 -15.27
N TYR A 541 4.05 -13.15 -16.18
CA TYR A 541 3.46 -12.27 -17.19
C TYR A 541 3.00 -13.00 -18.46
N SER A 542 3.41 -14.25 -18.63
CA SER A 542 3.10 -14.99 -19.86
C SER A 542 1.61 -15.34 -19.97
N ASP A 543 1.05 -15.25 -21.18
CA ASP A 543 -0.31 -15.72 -21.47
C ASP A 543 -0.49 -17.23 -21.18
N ASP A 544 0.58 -17.98 -21.26
CA ASP A 544 0.59 -19.42 -20.96
C ASP A 544 0.44 -19.67 -19.47
N TRP A 545 0.97 -18.78 -18.61
CA TRP A 545 0.71 -18.83 -17.17
C TRP A 545 -0.78 -18.69 -16.83
N ALA A 546 -1.46 -17.73 -17.46
CA ALA A 546 -2.90 -17.55 -17.21
C ALA A 546 -3.71 -18.81 -17.58
N LYS A 547 -3.34 -19.51 -18.67
CA LYS A 547 -3.96 -20.77 -19.09
C LYS A 547 -3.62 -21.92 -18.13
N GLU A 548 -2.37 -21.98 -17.67
CA GLU A 548 -1.91 -23.00 -16.73
C GLU A 548 -2.53 -22.80 -15.35
N ALA A 549 -2.57 -21.59 -14.84
CA ALA A 549 -3.20 -21.24 -13.56
C ALA A 549 -4.66 -21.71 -13.52
N LYS A 550 -5.41 -21.48 -14.60
CA LYS A 550 -6.79 -21.98 -14.72
C LYS A 550 -6.88 -23.51 -14.66
N LYS A 551 -5.94 -24.24 -15.29
CA LYS A 551 -5.87 -25.71 -15.20
C LYS A 551 -5.53 -26.18 -13.78
N ARG A 552 -4.74 -25.41 -13.06
CA ARG A 552 -4.36 -25.67 -11.66
C ARG A 552 -5.47 -25.29 -10.65
N GLY A 553 -6.59 -24.70 -11.11
CA GLY A 553 -7.70 -24.25 -10.25
C GLY A 553 -7.43 -22.90 -9.57
N LEU A 554 -6.47 -22.10 -10.06
CA LEU A 554 -6.18 -20.78 -9.54
C LEU A 554 -6.99 -19.72 -10.28
N ASN A 555 -7.63 -18.81 -9.53
CA ASN A 555 -8.44 -17.74 -10.08
C ASN A 555 -7.58 -16.56 -10.59
N ASN A 556 -8.05 -15.92 -11.65
CA ASN A 556 -7.48 -14.70 -12.19
C ASN A 556 -8.50 -13.56 -12.03
N LEU A 557 -8.60 -13.02 -10.83
CA LEU A 557 -9.54 -11.95 -10.48
C LEU A 557 -8.93 -10.59 -10.87
N LYS A 558 -9.09 -10.22 -12.13
CA LYS A 558 -8.42 -9.04 -12.71
C LYS A 558 -8.91 -7.71 -12.14
N THR A 559 -10.17 -7.65 -11.74
CA THR A 559 -10.81 -6.39 -11.33
C THR A 559 -11.23 -6.43 -9.86
N THR A 560 -11.25 -5.25 -9.26
CA THR A 560 -11.70 -5.07 -7.88
C THR A 560 -13.12 -5.59 -7.62
N PRO A 561 -14.15 -5.31 -8.46
CA PRO A 561 -15.48 -5.87 -8.23
C PRO A 561 -15.53 -7.41 -8.27
N GLU A 562 -14.73 -8.04 -9.15
CA GLU A 562 -14.62 -9.51 -9.19
C GLU A 562 -14.00 -10.07 -7.90
N ALA A 563 -12.94 -9.45 -7.42
CA ALA A 563 -12.24 -9.88 -6.21
C ALA A 563 -13.11 -9.67 -4.95
N LEU A 564 -13.76 -8.52 -4.82
CA LEU A 564 -14.64 -8.21 -3.69
C LEU A 564 -15.88 -9.12 -3.63
N LYS A 565 -16.36 -9.58 -4.79
CA LYS A 565 -17.44 -10.58 -4.83
C LYS A 565 -17.04 -11.89 -4.16
N GLN A 566 -15.76 -12.30 -4.31
CA GLN A 566 -15.25 -13.51 -3.64
C GLN A 566 -15.12 -13.33 -2.13
N GLU A 567 -14.85 -12.11 -1.63
CA GLU A 567 -14.75 -11.83 -0.20
C GLU A 567 -16.03 -12.23 0.57
N MET A 568 -17.18 -12.20 -0.10
CA MET A 568 -18.48 -12.61 0.46
C MET A 568 -18.77 -14.09 0.35
N ASP A 569 -17.82 -14.90 -0.14
CA ASP A 569 -18.00 -16.36 -0.12
C ASP A 569 -18.14 -16.86 1.32
N LYS A 570 -19.07 -17.81 1.52
CA LYS A 570 -19.37 -18.37 2.85
C LYS A 570 -18.12 -18.89 3.56
N LYS A 571 -17.17 -19.50 2.81
CA LYS A 571 -15.91 -20.00 3.35
C LYS A 571 -15.10 -18.89 4.05
N PHE A 572 -15.08 -17.68 3.48
CA PHE A 572 -14.30 -16.57 4.00
C PHE A 572 -15.02 -15.86 5.16
N VAL A 573 -16.32 -15.73 5.07
CA VAL A 573 -17.13 -15.19 6.17
C VAL A 573 -17.04 -16.11 7.39
N ASP A 574 -17.23 -17.43 7.20
CA ASP A 574 -17.10 -18.43 8.28
C ASP A 574 -15.68 -18.38 8.90
N LEU A 575 -14.63 -18.21 8.10
CA LEU A 575 -13.26 -18.04 8.60
C LEU A 575 -13.14 -16.85 9.56
N TYR A 576 -13.63 -15.70 9.16
CA TYR A 576 -13.54 -14.50 9.99
C TYR A 576 -14.32 -14.62 11.30
N GLU A 577 -15.50 -15.24 11.26
CA GLU A 577 -16.31 -15.49 12.46
C GLU A 577 -15.65 -16.53 13.38
N GLU A 578 -15.15 -17.63 12.81
CA GLU A 578 -14.45 -18.69 13.57
C GLU A 578 -13.21 -18.12 14.29
N MET A 579 -12.46 -17.28 13.61
CA MET A 579 -11.24 -16.68 14.16
C MET A 579 -11.50 -15.43 15.02
N GLY A 580 -12.75 -15.00 15.14
CA GLY A 580 -13.14 -13.82 15.92
C GLY A 580 -12.61 -12.48 15.38
N ILE A 581 -12.34 -12.39 14.07
CA ILE A 581 -11.77 -11.19 13.43
C ILE A 581 -12.88 -10.21 13.08
N PHE A 582 -13.91 -10.69 12.36
CA PHE A 582 -15.10 -9.94 11.98
C PHE A 582 -16.36 -10.75 12.26
N THR A 583 -17.42 -10.08 12.63
CA THR A 583 -18.78 -10.63 12.52
C THR A 583 -19.21 -10.60 11.05
N HIS A 584 -20.22 -11.40 10.68
CA HIS A 584 -20.81 -11.38 9.32
C HIS A 584 -21.20 -9.95 8.91
N ARG A 585 -21.83 -9.21 9.81
CA ARG A 585 -22.24 -7.81 9.58
C ARG A 585 -21.05 -6.87 9.30
N GLU A 586 -19.92 -7.06 9.98
CA GLU A 586 -18.71 -6.28 9.74
C GLU A 586 -18.09 -6.60 8.37
N VAL A 587 -18.09 -7.87 7.93
CA VAL A 587 -17.61 -8.27 6.60
C VAL A 587 -18.48 -7.65 5.51
N GLU A 588 -19.81 -7.79 5.63
CA GLU A 588 -20.77 -7.20 4.68
C GLU A 588 -20.61 -5.69 4.55
N ALA A 589 -20.55 -4.97 5.68
CA ALA A 589 -20.38 -3.53 5.71
C ALA A 589 -19.06 -3.07 5.08
N ARG A 590 -17.95 -3.78 5.34
CA ARG A 590 -16.64 -3.45 4.75
C ARG A 590 -16.60 -3.71 3.25
N ASN A 591 -17.19 -4.80 2.80
CA ASN A 591 -17.32 -5.11 1.38
C ASN A 591 -18.14 -4.02 0.66
N GLU A 592 -19.26 -3.59 1.24
CA GLU A 592 -20.07 -2.51 0.70
C GLU A 592 -19.30 -1.19 0.61
N ILE A 593 -18.57 -0.80 1.66
CA ILE A 593 -17.72 0.40 1.66
C ILE A 593 -16.68 0.35 0.54
N LYS A 594 -16.03 -0.80 0.31
CA LYS A 594 -15.05 -0.97 -0.76
C LYS A 594 -15.66 -0.84 -2.15
N LEU A 595 -16.85 -1.42 -2.38
CA LEU A 595 -17.59 -1.32 -3.64
C LEU A 595 -18.06 0.11 -3.92
N GLU A 596 -18.57 0.81 -2.91
CA GLU A 596 -18.94 2.21 -3.01
C GLU A 596 -17.73 3.10 -3.31
N LYS A 597 -16.60 2.86 -2.62
CA LYS A 597 -15.34 3.56 -2.87
C LYS A 597 -14.86 3.35 -4.32
N TYR A 598 -14.90 2.10 -4.81
CA TYR A 598 -14.56 1.79 -6.21
C TYR A 598 -15.43 2.57 -7.19
N SER A 599 -16.76 2.51 -7.03
CA SER A 599 -17.72 3.20 -7.89
C SER A 599 -17.52 4.71 -7.85
N THR A 600 -17.28 5.27 -6.67
CA THR A 600 -17.05 6.71 -6.47
C THR A 600 -15.75 7.17 -7.16
N VAL A 601 -14.66 6.41 -7.08
CA VAL A 601 -13.40 6.73 -7.76
C VAL A 601 -13.60 6.80 -9.26
N ILE A 602 -14.22 5.78 -9.87
CA ILE A 602 -14.46 5.77 -11.33
C ILE A 602 -15.45 6.88 -11.73
N ASP A 603 -16.46 7.19 -10.90
CA ASP A 603 -17.37 8.32 -11.12
C ASP A 603 -16.64 9.66 -11.16
N ILE A 604 -15.72 9.89 -10.21
CA ILE A 604 -14.91 11.11 -10.17
C ILE A 604 -14.01 11.19 -11.42
N GLU A 605 -13.32 10.11 -11.77
CA GLU A 605 -12.45 10.05 -12.95
C GLU A 605 -13.24 10.34 -14.24
N ALA A 606 -14.43 9.77 -14.41
CA ALA A 606 -15.30 10.02 -15.57
C ALA A 606 -15.70 11.50 -15.69
N ARG A 607 -16.05 12.13 -14.58
CA ARG A 607 -16.43 13.54 -14.54
C ARG A 607 -15.24 14.46 -14.84
N VAL A 608 -14.08 14.18 -14.25
CA VAL A 608 -12.86 14.96 -14.46
C VAL A 608 -12.39 14.84 -15.91
N LEU A 609 -12.38 13.63 -16.49
CA LEU A 609 -12.04 13.43 -17.89
C LEU A 609 -12.99 14.19 -18.82
N SER A 610 -14.29 14.15 -18.55
CA SER A 610 -15.31 14.88 -19.30
C SER A 610 -15.08 16.40 -19.23
N ASP A 611 -14.78 16.94 -18.07
CA ASP A 611 -14.52 18.37 -17.87
C ASP A 611 -13.26 18.82 -18.64
N ILE A 612 -12.15 18.10 -18.48
CA ILE A 612 -10.90 18.40 -19.18
C ILE A 612 -11.10 18.35 -20.70
N ALA A 613 -11.74 17.29 -21.19
CA ALA A 613 -11.98 17.12 -22.63
C ALA A 613 -12.78 18.27 -23.21
N ARG A 614 -13.88 18.68 -22.55
CA ARG A 614 -14.78 19.74 -23.03
C ARG A 614 -14.21 21.16 -22.88
N ASN A 615 -13.57 21.44 -21.75
CA ASN A 615 -13.20 22.81 -21.35
C ASN A 615 -11.75 23.15 -21.64
N HIS A 616 -10.89 22.15 -21.87
CA HIS A 616 -9.47 22.37 -22.14
C HIS A 616 -9.04 21.84 -23.52
N ILE A 617 -9.29 20.56 -23.83
CA ILE A 617 -8.74 19.93 -25.03
C ILE A 617 -9.45 20.39 -26.30
N ILE A 618 -10.78 20.27 -26.37
CA ILE A 618 -11.53 20.69 -27.56
C ILE A 618 -11.34 22.17 -27.88
N PRO A 619 -11.44 23.12 -26.93
CA PRO A 619 -11.21 24.53 -27.25
C PRO A 619 -9.79 24.83 -27.76
N SER A 620 -8.78 24.16 -27.22
CA SER A 620 -7.39 24.32 -27.67
C SER A 620 -7.20 23.79 -29.10
N ALA A 621 -7.74 22.63 -29.40
CA ALA A 621 -7.71 22.04 -30.74
C ALA A 621 -8.43 22.93 -31.79
N LEU A 622 -9.60 23.48 -31.45
CA LEU A 622 -10.32 24.44 -32.30
C LEU A 622 -9.54 25.73 -32.55
N ASN A 623 -8.84 26.26 -31.53
CA ASN A 623 -8.00 27.43 -31.69
C ASN A 623 -6.85 27.20 -32.67
N TYR A 624 -6.20 26.04 -32.58
CA TYR A 624 -5.15 25.70 -33.52
C TYR A 624 -5.69 25.47 -34.93
N GLN A 625 -6.80 24.76 -35.06
CA GLN A 625 -7.49 24.53 -36.32
C GLN A 625 -7.85 25.84 -37.02
N ASN A 626 -8.30 26.85 -36.30
CA ASN A 626 -8.60 28.16 -36.85
C ASN A 626 -7.32 28.81 -37.45
N ARG A 627 -6.16 28.70 -36.77
CA ARG A 627 -4.86 29.18 -37.35
C ARG A 627 -4.51 28.47 -38.66
N LEU A 628 -4.74 27.15 -38.72
CA LEU A 628 -4.52 26.37 -39.95
C LEU A 628 -5.49 26.74 -41.07
N ILE A 629 -6.75 26.98 -40.77
CA ILE A 629 -7.76 27.43 -41.74
C ILE A 629 -7.40 28.79 -42.32
N GLU A 630 -6.97 29.75 -41.52
CA GLU A 630 -6.49 31.03 -41.99
C GLU A 630 -5.25 30.92 -42.87
N ASN A 631 -4.30 30.03 -42.53
CA ASN A 631 -3.16 29.71 -43.37
C ASN A 631 -3.58 29.15 -44.73
N VAL A 632 -4.50 28.19 -44.76
CA VAL A 632 -5.00 27.58 -45.99
C VAL A 632 -5.75 28.58 -46.86
N LYS A 633 -6.53 29.51 -46.27
CA LYS A 633 -7.17 30.60 -47.00
C LYS A 633 -6.13 31.52 -47.64
N GLY A 634 -5.08 31.93 -46.90
CA GLY A 634 -4.00 32.74 -47.45
C GLY A 634 -3.26 32.07 -48.59
N LEU A 635 -2.97 30.74 -48.48
CA LEU A 635 -2.36 29.99 -49.59
C LEU A 635 -3.26 30.00 -50.85
N LYS A 636 -4.59 29.88 -50.69
CA LYS A 636 -5.54 29.90 -51.78
C LYS A 636 -5.60 31.29 -52.48
N GLU A 637 -5.41 32.37 -51.73
CA GLU A 637 -5.43 33.72 -52.28
C GLU A 637 -4.13 34.04 -53.08
N ILE A 638 -3.02 33.42 -52.70
CA ILE A 638 -1.69 33.72 -53.30
C ILE A 638 -1.41 32.82 -54.52
N PHE A 639 -1.82 31.54 -54.48
CA PHE A 639 -1.49 30.53 -55.48
C PHE A 639 -2.70 30.13 -56.32
N GLY A 640 -2.48 29.80 -57.58
CA GLY A 640 -3.53 29.27 -58.48
C GLY A 640 -4.01 27.86 -58.04
N ASP A 641 -5.20 27.48 -58.45
CA ASP A 641 -5.88 26.24 -58.00
C ASP A 641 -5.02 24.96 -58.06
N LYS A 642 -4.17 24.82 -59.07
CA LYS A 642 -3.29 23.64 -59.23
C LYS A 642 -2.17 23.60 -58.20
N GLU A 643 -1.52 24.74 -57.95
CA GLU A 643 -0.43 24.87 -56.99
C GLU A 643 -0.99 24.81 -55.56
N PHE A 644 -2.13 25.47 -55.29
CA PHE A 644 -2.82 25.46 -54.06
C PHE A 644 -3.12 24.01 -53.57
N LYS A 645 -3.68 23.17 -54.44
CA LYS A 645 -3.99 21.76 -54.10
C LYS A 645 -2.77 20.96 -53.65
N THR A 646 -1.60 21.30 -54.18
CA THR A 646 -0.34 20.64 -53.81
C THR A 646 0.22 21.20 -52.51
N LEU A 647 0.27 22.52 -52.37
CA LEU A 647 0.88 23.21 -51.24
C LEU A 647 0.05 23.13 -49.96
N ALA A 648 -1.29 23.13 -50.07
CA ALA A 648 -2.20 23.07 -48.92
C ALA A 648 -2.59 21.65 -48.49
N LYS A 649 -2.12 20.60 -49.19
CA LYS A 649 -2.53 19.24 -48.97
C LYS A 649 -2.33 18.77 -47.51
N GLU A 650 -1.15 19.00 -46.95
CA GLU A 650 -0.80 18.54 -45.62
C GLU A 650 -1.53 19.34 -44.53
N GLN A 651 -1.68 20.68 -44.71
CA GLN A 651 -2.48 21.50 -43.79
C GLN A 651 -3.95 21.09 -43.79
N MET A 652 -4.53 20.80 -44.96
CA MET A 652 -5.91 20.31 -45.05
C MET A 652 -6.08 18.94 -44.40
N SER A 653 -5.12 18.03 -44.56
CA SER A 653 -5.09 16.75 -43.87
C SER A 653 -5.06 16.91 -42.35
N LEU A 654 -4.22 17.82 -41.85
CA LEU A 654 -4.12 18.11 -40.41
C LEU A 654 -5.43 18.71 -39.89
N ILE A 655 -6.10 19.62 -40.60
CA ILE A 655 -7.40 20.16 -40.24
C ILE A 655 -8.45 19.04 -40.14
N THR A 656 -8.43 18.09 -41.08
CA THR A 656 -9.36 16.94 -41.08
C THR A 656 -9.11 16.05 -39.86
N ASN A 657 -7.87 15.69 -39.60
CA ASN A 657 -7.49 14.82 -38.47
C ASN A 657 -7.87 15.46 -37.11
N ILE A 658 -7.69 16.77 -36.96
CA ILE A 658 -8.12 17.50 -35.78
C ILE A 658 -9.65 17.43 -35.62
N SER A 659 -10.43 17.63 -36.71
CA SER A 659 -11.90 17.54 -36.66
C SER A 659 -12.37 16.14 -36.29
N GLU A 660 -11.73 15.08 -36.82
CA GLU A 660 -12.05 13.69 -36.48
C GLU A 660 -11.82 13.39 -35.01
N ASN A 661 -10.67 13.81 -34.44
CA ASN A 661 -10.36 13.58 -33.02
C ASN A 661 -11.29 14.41 -32.10
N ILE A 662 -11.61 15.65 -32.46
CA ILE A 662 -12.64 16.45 -31.74
C ILE A 662 -13.98 15.71 -31.72
N SER A 663 -14.38 15.12 -32.85
CA SER A 663 -15.63 14.37 -32.94
C SER A 663 -15.62 13.10 -32.10
N LYS A 664 -14.51 12.35 -32.13
CA LYS A 664 -14.31 11.15 -31.27
C LYS A 664 -14.39 11.52 -29.78
N ILE A 665 -13.71 12.57 -29.37
CA ILE A 665 -13.74 13.04 -27.97
C ILE A 665 -15.15 13.45 -27.57
N LYS A 666 -15.83 14.27 -28.40
CA LYS A 666 -17.19 14.74 -28.09
C LYS A 666 -18.17 13.59 -27.93
N LEU A 667 -18.22 12.66 -28.89
CA LEU A 667 -19.10 11.50 -28.86
C LEU A 667 -18.72 10.56 -27.70
N GLY A 668 -17.42 10.29 -27.50
CA GLY A 668 -16.95 9.48 -26.39
C GLY A 668 -17.36 10.04 -25.03
N VAL A 669 -17.29 11.36 -24.82
CA VAL A 669 -17.72 12.01 -23.59
C VAL A 669 -19.25 11.93 -23.40
N GLU A 670 -20.04 12.05 -24.48
CA GLU A 670 -21.51 11.88 -24.42
C GLU A 670 -21.87 10.45 -24.00
N ASP A 671 -21.23 9.45 -24.60
CA ASP A 671 -21.43 8.03 -24.27
C ASP A 671 -20.95 7.72 -22.84
N LEU A 672 -19.81 8.27 -22.41
CA LEU A 672 -19.28 8.15 -21.08
C LEU A 672 -20.28 8.66 -20.03
N MET A 673 -20.80 9.87 -20.22
CA MET A 673 -21.74 10.47 -19.26
C MET A 673 -23.06 9.71 -19.20
N LYS A 674 -23.55 9.18 -20.33
CA LYS A 674 -24.74 8.33 -20.39
C LYS A 674 -24.53 6.97 -19.67
N ALA A 675 -23.40 6.33 -19.92
CA ALA A 675 -23.04 5.08 -19.25
C ALA A 675 -22.91 5.30 -17.73
N ARG A 676 -22.29 6.40 -17.32
CA ARG A 676 -22.15 6.82 -15.93
C ARG A 676 -23.52 6.99 -15.24
N GLU A 677 -24.46 7.74 -15.83
CA GLU A 677 -25.81 7.92 -15.27
C GLU A 677 -26.54 6.58 -15.14
N THR A 678 -26.38 5.69 -16.11
CA THR A 678 -26.94 4.34 -16.06
C THR A 678 -26.35 3.51 -14.92
N ALA A 679 -25.01 3.56 -14.73
CA ALA A 679 -24.35 2.85 -13.65
C ALA A 679 -24.76 3.40 -12.27
N LYS A 680 -24.83 4.73 -12.13
CA LYS A 680 -25.22 5.42 -10.89
C LYS A 680 -26.64 5.09 -10.43
N ALA A 681 -27.55 4.82 -11.35
CA ALA A 681 -28.94 4.48 -11.06
C ALA A 681 -29.14 3.08 -10.45
N VAL A 682 -28.09 2.25 -10.43
CA VAL A 682 -28.14 0.89 -9.86
C VAL A 682 -28.01 0.98 -8.34
N SER A 683 -28.96 0.42 -7.60
CA SER A 683 -28.97 0.47 -6.14
C SER A 683 -28.14 -0.62 -5.45
N ASP A 684 -27.89 -1.73 -6.13
CA ASP A 684 -27.07 -2.82 -5.63
C ASP A 684 -25.58 -2.46 -5.81
N SER A 685 -24.81 -2.37 -4.72
CA SER A 685 -23.42 -1.90 -4.72
C SER A 685 -22.50 -2.76 -5.58
N GLN A 686 -22.67 -4.10 -5.57
CA GLN A 686 -21.88 -5.02 -6.39
C GLN A 686 -22.17 -4.80 -7.89
N LYS A 687 -23.45 -4.76 -8.28
CA LYS A 687 -23.82 -4.53 -9.68
C LYS A 687 -23.46 -3.12 -10.16
N GLN A 688 -23.53 -2.14 -9.26
CA GLN A 688 -23.11 -0.77 -9.56
C GLN A 688 -21.62 -0.74 -9.90
N ALA A 689 -20.77 -1.32 -9.04
CA ALA A 689 -19.33 -1.42 -9.25
C ALA A 689 -18.99 -2.20 -10.54
N GLU A 690 -19.66 -3.31 -10.81
CA GLU A 690 -19.52 -4.07 -12.06
C GLU A 690 -19.90 -3.22 -13.31
N ASN A 691 -20.95 -2.39 -13.23
CA ASN A 691 -21.31 -1.47 -14.32
C ASN A 691 -20.26 -0.37 -14.52
N TYR A 692 -19.74 0.22 -13.44
CA TYR A 692 -18.63 1.17 -13.54
C TYR A 692 -17.38 0.54 -14.15
N CYS A 693 -17.05 -0.68 -13.75
CA CYS A 693 -15.92 -1.42 -14.27
C CYS A 693 -16.07 -1.78 -15.76
N ASN A 694 -17.22 -2.32 -16.15
CA ASN A 694 -17.38 -2.97 -17.45
C ASN A 694 -18.00 -2.05 -18.52
N LYS A 695 -18.68 -0.95 -18.14
CA LYS A 695 -19.38 -0.08 -19.07
C LYS A 695 -18.88 1.37 -19.07
N VAL A 696 -18.40 1.87 -17.93
CA VAL A 696 -17.92 3.26 -17.81
C VAL A 696 -16.42 3.33 -18.07
N LYS A 697 -15.61 2.59 -17.31
CA LYS A 697 -14.15 2.61 -17.40
C LYS A 697 -13.59 2.37 -18.80
N PRO A 698 -14.11 1.41 -19.62
CA PRO A 698 -13.57 1.17 -20.96
C PRO A 698 -13.74 2.34 -21.94
N LEU A 699 -14.66 3.27 -21.67
CA LEU A 699 -14.87 4.46 -22.52
C LEU A 699 -13.77 5.52 -22.33
N PHE A 700 -12.96 5.42 -21.26
CA PHE A 700 -11.87 6.35 -21.03
C PHE A 700 -10.79 6.24 -22.12
N ASP A 701 -10.49 5.03 -22.56
CA ASP A 701 -9.39 4.76 -23.51
C ASP A 701 -9.58 5.50 -24.83
N GLY A 702 -10.78 5.43 -25.42
CA GLY A 702 -11.05 6.10 -26.69
C GLY A 702 -11.01 7.64 -26.61
N ILE A 703 -11.39 8.22 -25.46
CA ILE A 703 -11.29 9.66 -25.21
C ILE A 703 -9.83 10.05 -25.00
N ARG A 704 -9.07 9.22 -24.27
CA ARG A 704 -7.65 9.42 -24.03
C ARG A 704 -6.86 9.37 -25.34
N ASP A 705 -7.03 8.31 -26.14
CA ASP A 705 -6.29 8.12 -27.38
C ASP A 705 -6.49 9.32 -28.33
N ALA A 706 -7.74 9.77 -28.50
CA ALA A 706 -8.03 10.91 -29.35
C ALA A 706 -7.47 12.23 -28.78
N SER A 707 -7.40 12.37 -27.44
CA SER A 707 -6.79 13.53 -26.79
C SER A 707 -5.27 13.53 -26.90
N ASP A 708 -4.65 12.35 -26.75
CA ASP A 708 -3.20 12.16 -26.84
C ASP A 708 -2.72 12.36 -28.31
N ASP A 709 -3.54 11.97 -29.30
CA ASP A 709 -3.31 12.31 -30.72
C ASP A 709 -3.33 13.84 -30.92
N LEU A 710 -4.28 14.54 -30.32
CA LEU A 710 -4.35 16.01 -30.43
C LEU A 710 -3.16 16.68 -29.71
N GLU A 711 -2.61 16.10 -28.65
CA GLU A 711 -1.41 16.60 -27.97
C GLU A 711 -0.19 16.66 -28.92
N MET A 712 -0.14 15.71 -29.88
CA MET A 712 0.93 15.64 -30.88
C MET A 712 0.70 16.54 -32.10
N MET A 713 -0.55 16.95 -32.36
CA MET A 713 -0.91 17.76 -33.52
C MET A 713 -0.97 19.25 -33.21
N VAL A 714 -1.51 19.60 -32.03
CA VAL A 714 -1.76 20.99 -31.63
C VAL A 714 -0.47 21.71 -31.29
N ASP A 715 -0.37 22.96 -31.72
CA ASP A 715 0.73 23.84 -31.37
C ASP A 715 1.02 23.83 -29.88
N ASP A 716 2.28 23.61 -29.52
CA ASP A 716 2.74 23.48 -28.13
C ASP A 716 2.38 24.71 -27.28
N GLU A 717 2.36 25.92 -27.88
CA GLU A 717 1.93 27.15 -27.21
C GLU A 717 0.43 27.16 -26.85
N LEU A 718 -0.38 26.45 -27.60
CA LEU A 718 -1.82 26.36 -27.37
C LEU A 718 -2.24 25.17 -26.51
N TRP A 719 -1.37 24.15 -26.38
CA TRP A 719 -1.70 22.96 -25.59
C TRP A 719 -1.82 23.29 -24.12
N PRO A 720 -3.00 23.04 -23.49
CA PRO A 720 -3.30 23.57 -22.16
C PRO A 720 -2.75 22.72 -21.01
N MET A 721 -2.46 21.44 -21.25
CA MET A 721 -2.09 20.49 -20.23
C MET A 721 -0.58 20.30 -20.12
N THR A 722 -0.06 20.21 -18.91
CA THR A 722 1.35 19.84 -18.65
C THR A 722 1.61 18.44 -19.21
N LYS A 723 2.69 18.32 -20.01
CA LYS A 723 3.03 17.07 -20.70
C LYS A 723 3.83 16.12 -19.81
N TYR A 724 3.78 14.83 -20.10
CA TYR A 724 4.53 13.81 -19.36
C TYR A 724 6.04 14.13 -19.30
N ARG A 725 6.64 14.58 -20.43
CA ARG A 725 8.06 14.96 -20.48
C ARG A 725 8.43 16.07 -19.47
N GLU A 726 7.47 16.93 -19.15
CA GLU A 726 7.69 18.05 -18.22
C GLU A 726 7.59 17.58 -16.75
N MET A 727 6.70 16.65 -16.46
CA MET A 727 6.49 16.13 -15.12
C MET A 727 7.51 15.05 -14.72
N LEU A 728 7.88 14.17 -15.65
CA LEU A 728 8.74 13.02 -15.36
C LEU A 728 10.24 13.34 -15.44
N PHE A 729 10.65 14.37 -16.18
CA PHE A 729 12.06 14.69 -16.39
C PHE A 729 12.51 16.07 -15.85
N THR A 730 11.64 16.81 -15.20
CA THR A 730 12.00 18.04 -14.48
C THR A 730 12.44 17.67 -13.06
N LYS A 731 13.72 17.89 -12.77
CA LYS A 731 14.35 17.49 -11.50
C LYS A 731 14.84 18.69 -10.72
#